data_20bba567ff702c841ef54eeb06490ea1
#
_entry.id   20bba567ff702c841ef54eeb06490ea1
#
_cell.length_a   1.000
_cell.length_b   1.000
_cell.length_c   1.000
_cell.angle_alpha   90.00
_cell.angle_beta   90.00
_cell.angle_gamma   90.00
#
_symmetry.space_group_name_H-M   'P 1'
#
loop_
_entity.id
_entity.type
_entity.pdbx_description
1 polymer ?
#
loop_
_entity_poly.entity_id
_entity_poly.type
_entity_poly.pdbx_seq_one_letter_code
_entity_poly.pdbx_strand_id
1 'polypeptide(L)'
;MKNKITKLFIVLMLSGYAANAQTPEERQLIIKDYDLEKLKSLEKQAREDYEKGYEKAVQIARKNGLPITGVDSEGKKFSLQGIIDGTEDELRYYTSYNNTATKSSIQTARVQHVHNGTATGGVTIEGQTIILGIWDGGAVYAGHQSIGASRVTPKDNNTTIDDHASHVAGTMAANGVINDLKGMAPQALLWSNDYNGDRPEMIAQSGQGLLLSNHSYGTNYVLANYQNNPGVFGKYTNSARLLDELLFTADNYLPVIAAGNARNGLPNAAGTAMVYFNVARGGADLMEGEAVSKNAVVVAAVEGVTNYTQASDVIMSSFSQWGPTDDYRIKPDISAKGVGVKSLGIGSVSDTDIMQGTSMAAPSVTGVFGLWQHYYKVLYPTRVKMRAATVKALMAISADEAGLTDGPDHRFGWGLINARKGAEILRDSKPAIDNSKVIEETLSNGSVYEIQVKTDGTTVLRAALAWTDPAGNTVAADNSITPVLVNDLDLRIIRPNGDEALPWALTKDVTLLATRKDNDVDPIEVVEYKGAATQLAGAGTYTIRVTHKGTLTNGSQKFSLIVSGVGETVSVKEQQFDNLVVYPNPVNDIVTLKADLASIVGANTQIFDMSGKQVYENNDLFNNTNEASVNISFLNSGIYLLKLSNGEINQTIKIVKK
;
A
#
# COMPACT_ATOMS: atom_id res chain seq x y z
N MET A 1 -42.49 -39.44 45.61
CA MET A 1 -42.29 -38.20 44.88
C MET A 1 -40.82 -38.16 44.46
N LYS A 2 -40.52 -38.47 43.20
CA LYS A 2 -39.16 -38.47 42.64
C LYS A 2 -39.04 -37.31 41.67
N ASN A 3 -38.26 -36.26 42.05
CA ASN A 3 -37.94 -35.16 41.18
C ASN A 3 -36.93 -35.61 40.12
N LYS A 4 -37.32 -35.58 38.86
CA LYS A 4 -36.46 -35.71 37.71
C LYS A 4 -35.90 -34.32 37.37
N ILE A 5 -34.60 -34.12 37.65
CA ILE A 5 -33.85 -32.97 37.16
C ILE A 5 -33.42 -33.31 35.73
N THR A 6 -34.01 -32.64 34.77
CA THR A 6 -33.63 -32.72 33.36
C THR A 6 -32.42 -31.81 33.16
N LYS A 7 -31.22 -32.39 33.01
CA LYS A 7 -30.02 -31.63 32.61
C LYS A 7 -30.12 -31.31 31.12
N LEU A 8 -30.32 -30.06 30.83
CA LEU A 8 -30.23 -29.51 29.49
C LEU A 8 -28.73 -29.41 29.12
N PHE A 9 -28.25 -30.32 28.29
CA PHE A 9 -26.96 -30.19 27.65
C PHE A 9 -27.07 -29.18 26.51
N ILE A 10 -26.55 -27.98 26.72
CA ILE A 10 -26.27 -27.04 25.64
C ILE A 10 -24.99 -27.55 24.97
N VAL A 11 -25.15 -28.25 23.85
CA VAL A 11 -24.06 -28.52 22.93
C VAL A 11 -23.75 -27.21 22.21
N LEU A 12 -22.73 -26.51 22.69
CA LEU A 12 -22.07 -25.49 21.87
C LEU A 12 -21.48 -26.21 20.66
N MET A 13 -22.13 -26.14 19.52
CA MET A 13 -21.48 -26.40 18.25
C MET A 13 -20.47 -25.28 18.04
N LEU A 14 -19.22 -25.51 18.43
CA LEU A 14 -18.07 -24.85 17.84
C LEU A 14 -18.00 -25.33 16.39
N SER A 15 -18.76 -24.67 15.51
CA SER A 15 -18.47 -24.67 14.09
C SER A 15 -17.11 -24.01 13.95
N GLY A 16 -16.08 -24.82 13.84
CA GLY A 16 -14.78 -24.36 13.35
C GLY A 16 -15.01 -23.71 11.99
N TYR A 17 -15.11 -22.40 11.97
CA TYR A 17 -14.91 -21.65 10.74
C TYR A 17 -13.46 -21.94 10.35
N ALA A 18 -13.26 -22.86 9.42
CA ALA A 18 -12.07 -22.84 8.60
C ALA A 18 -12.05 -21.44 7.97
N ALA A 19 -11.19 -20.57 8.47
CA ALA A 19 -11.02 -19.24 7.92
C ALA A 19 -10.43 -19.42 6.53
N ASN A 20 -11.30 -19.50 5.52
CA ASN A 20 -10.90 -19.46 4.12
C ASN A 20 -10.37 -18.06 3.84
N ALA A 21 -9.11 -17.95 3.48
CA ALA A 21 -8.54 -16.67 3.05
C ALA A 21 -9.33 -16.16 1.85
N GLN A 22 -9.74 -14.91 1.89
CA GLN A 22 -10.49 -14.20 0.84
C GLN A 22 -11.54 -15.08 0.15
N THR A 23 -12.73 -15.17 0.74
CA THR A 23 -13.82 -15.94 0.11
C THR A 23 -14.12 -15.42 -1.30
N PRO A 24 -14.78 -16.21 -2.18
CA PRO A 24 -15.19 -15.74 -3.49
C PRO A 24 -16.00 -14.44 -3.43
N GLU A 25 -16.88 -14.31 -2.44
CA GLU A 25 -17.71 -13.11 -2.22
C GLU A 25 -16.84 -11.90 -1.85
N GLU A 26 -15.85 -12.07 -1.00
CA GLU A 26 -14.89 -11.01 -0.65
C GLU A 26 -14.08 -10.58 -1.85
N ARG A 27 -13.64 -11.52 -2.70
CA ARG A 27 -12.94 -11.17 -3.95
C ARG A 27 -13.83 -10.38 -4.90
N GLN A 28 -15.13 -10.69 -4.99
CA GLN A 28 -16.06 -9.87 -5.76
C GLN A 28 -16.17 -8.45 -5.21
N LEU A 29 -16.14 -8.28 -3.88
CA LEU A 29 -16.15 -6.94 -3.27
C LEU A 29 -14.84 -6.17 -3.52
N ILE A 30 -13.72 -6.85 -3.65
CA ILE A 30 -12.42 -6.23 -3.98
C ILE A 30 -12.46 -5.62 -5.38
N ILE A 31 -13.02 -6.34 -6.34
CA ILE A 31 -13.03 -5.94 -7.77
C ILE A 31 -14.29 -5.20 -8.21
N LYS A 32 -15.23 -4.92 -7.29
CA LYS A 32 -16.55 -4.37 -7.63
C LYS A 32 -16.50 -3.05 -8.41
N ASP A 33 -15.45 -2.25 -8.15
CA ASP A 33 -15.25 -0.93 -8.75
C ASP A 33 -14.22 -0.95 -9.91
N TYR A 34 -13.74 -2.15 -10.30
CA TYR A 34 -12.82 -2.32 -11.43
C TYR A 34 -13.57 -2.31 -12.76
N ASP A 35 -12.94 -1.73 -13.77
CA ASP A 35 -13.35 -1.93 -15.16
C ASP A 35 -12.85 -3.29 -15.66
N LEU A 36 -13.66 -4.34 -15.42
CA LEU A 36 -13.33 -5.72 -15.78
C LEU A 36 -13.20 -5.94 -17.29
N GLU A 37 -13.93 -5.17 -18.11
CA GLU A 37 -13.80 -5.27 -19.56
C GLU A 37 -12.49 -4.66 -20.04
N LYS A 38 -12.08 -3.54 -19.43
CA LYS A 38 -10.74 -2.98 -19.66
C LYS A 38 -9.64 -3.94 -19.21
N LEU A 39 -9.76 -4.57 -18.04
CA LEU A 39 -8.78 -5.56 -17.57
C LEU A 39 -8.66 -6.75 -18.53
N LYS A 40 -9.77 -7.30 -19.03
CA LYS A 40 -9.75 -8.37 -20.03
C LYS A 40 -9.07 -7.93 -21.34
N SER A 41 -9.34 -6.70 -21.76
CA SER A 41 -8.68 -6.13 -22.95
C SER A 41 -7.18 -5.97 -22.74
N LEU A 42 -6.77 -5.48 -21.57
CA LEU A 42 -5.35 -5.35 -21.21
C LEU A 42 -4.67 -6.71 -21.10
N GLU A 43 -5.32 -7.72 -20.49
CA GLU A 43 -4.78 -9.09 -20.42
C GLU A 43 -4.55 -9.66 -21.82
N LYS A 44 -5.56 -9.57 -22.68
CA LYS A 44 -5.45 -10.06 -24.06
C LYS A 44 -4.30 -9.37 -24.80
N GLN A 45 -4.22 -8.05 -24.71
CA GLN A 45 -3.14 -7.28 -25.35
C GLN A 45 -1.77 -7.67 -24.78
N ALA A 46 -1.64 -7.76 -23.45
CA ALA A 46 -0.39 -8.14 -22.81
C ALA A 46 0.07 -9.54 -23.22
N ARG A 47 -0.86 -10.49 -23.35
CA ARG A 47 -0.57 -11.85 -23.80
C ARG A 47 -0.09 -11.87 -25.25
N GLU A 48 -0.80 -11.18 -26.16
CA GLU A 48 -0.40 -11.07 -27.56
C GLU A 48 0.96 -10.38 -27.73
N ASP A 49 1.22 -9.33 -26.96
CA ASP A 49 2.49 -8.60 -27.00
C ASP A 49 3.64 -9.45 -26.45
N TYR A 50 3.39 -10.19 -25.36
CA TYR A 50 4.36 -11.14 -24.82
C TYR A 50 4.69 -12.24 -25.84
N GLU A 51 3.69 -12.92 -26.40
CA GLU A 51 3.88 -14.02 -27.36
C GLU A 51 4.67 -13.55 -28.58
N LYS A 52 4.27 -12.42 -29.20
CA LYS A 52 4.98 -11.84 -30.37
C LYS A 52 6.40 -11.39 -30.00
N GLY A 53 6.56 -10.72 -28.88
CA GLY A 53 7.87 -10.27 -28.40
C GLY A 53 8.81 -11.43 -28.09
N TYR A 54 8.29 -12.48 -27.45
CA TYR A 54 9.03 -13.69 -27.13
C TYR A 54 9.43 -14.47 -28.41
N GLU A 55 8.50 -14.67 -29.37
CA GLU A 55 8.81 -15.32 -30.64
C GLU A 55 9.94 -14.60 -31.41
N LYS A 56 9.87 -13.26 -31.48
CA LYS A 56 10.93 -12.44 -32.08
C LYS A 56 12.26 -12.59 -31.34
N ALA A 57 12.24 -12.54 -30.02
CA ALA A 57 13.43 -12.70 -29.17
C ALA A 57 14.07 -14.09 -29.38
N VAL A 58 13.27 -15.16 -29.44
CA VAL A 58 13.75 -16.52 -29.73
C VAL A 58 14.42 -16.61 -31.11
N GLN A 59 13.87 -15.95 -32.12
CA GLN A 59 14.49 -15.90 -33.45
C GLN A 59 15.85 -15.19 -33.42
N ILE A 60 15.94 -14.07 -32.73
CA ILE A 60 17.20 -13.31 -32.55
C ILE A 60 18.22 -14.15 -31.75
N ALA A 61 17.81 -14.77 -30.65
CA ALA A 61 18.67 -15.60 -29.82
C ALA A 61 19.26 -16.76 -30.67
N ARG A 62 18.42 -17.49 -31.41
CA ARG A 62 18.86 -18.60 -32.28
C ARG A 62 19.80 -18.14 -33.39
N LYS A 63 19.51 -17.00 -34.04
CA LYS A 63 20.36 -16.42 -35.10
C LYS A 63 21.76 -16.07 -34.55
N ASN A 64 21.83 -15.60 -33.32
CA ASN A 64 23.08 -15.15 -32.69
C ASN A 64 23.75 -16.24 -31.83
N GLY A 65 23.22 -17.48 -31.81
CA GLY A 65 23.75 -18.57 -30.97
C GLY A 65 23.63 -18.34 -29.48
N LEU A 66 22.66 -17.51 -29.03
CA LEU A 66 22.43 -17.19 -27.65
C LEU A 66 21.44 -18.17 -27.01
N PRO A 67 21.60 -18.49 -25.69
CA PRO A 67 20.71 -19.40 -24.99
C PRO A 67 19.32 -18.80 -24.78
N ILE A 68 18.30 -19.64 -24.77
CA ILE A 68 16.92 -19.27 -24.39
C ILE A 68 16.74 -19.39 -22.86
N THR A 69 17.34 -20.42 -22.28
CA THR A 69 17.40 -20.65 -20.84
C THR A 69 18.79 -21.13 -20.47
N GLY A 70 19.18 -20.97 -19.22
CA GLY A 70 20.47 -21.45 -18.77
C GLY A 70 20.72 -21.18 -17.29
N VAL A 71 21.98 -21.32 -16.92
CA VAL A 71 22.53 -20.98 -15.62
C VAL A 71 23.72 -20.06 -15.86
N ASP A 72 23.78 -18.96 -15.15
CA ASP A 72 24.88 -18.00 -15.29
C ASP A 72 26.12 -18.43 -14.52
N SER A 73 27.18 -17.64 -14.56
CA SER A 73 28.45 -17.92 -13.88
C SER A 73 28.37 -17.92 -12.35
N GLU A 74 27.27 -17.44 -11.78
CA GLU A 74 26.98 -17.47 -10.35
C GLU A 74 26.05 -18.63 -9.96
N GLY A 75 25.68 -19.50 -10.90
CA GLY A 75 24.77 -20.62 -10.68
C GLY A 75 23.29 -20.24 -10.70
N LYS A 76 22.95 -19.01 -11.11
CA LYS A 76 21.56 -18.52 -11.14
C LYS A 76 20.90 -18.92 -12.46
N LYS A 77 19.69 -19.43 -12.36
CA LYS A 77 18.87 -19.70 -13.55
C LYS A 77 18.47 -18.40 -14.22
N PHE A 78 18.45 -18.41 -15.54
CA PHE A 78 17.91 -17.32 -16.36
C PHE A 78 17.02 -17.85 -17.47
N SER A 79 16.05 -17.05 -17.90
CA SER A 79 15.24 -17.33 -19.09
C SER A 79 14.99 -16.08 -19.91
N LEU A 80 14.95 -16.27 -21.23
CA LEU A 80 14.60 -15.23 -22.20
C LEU A 80 13.15 -14.81 -22.00
N GLN A 81 12.89 -13.49 -21.92
CA GLN A 81 11.55 -12.92 -21.74
C GLN A 81 11.04 -12.16 -22.96
N GLY A 82 11.91 -11.60 -23.76
CA GLY A 82 11.52 -10.78 -24.89
C GLY A 82 12.65 -9.87 -25.34
N ILE A 83 12.27 -8.68 -25.82
CA ILE A 83 13.17 -7.64 -26.30
C ILE A 83 13.10 -6.48 -25.30
N ILE A 84 14.23 -5.80 -25.07
CA ILE A 84 14.32 -4.63 -24.21
C ILE A 84 13.54 -3.48 -24.84
N ASP A 85 12.75 -2.78 -24.02
CA ASP A 85 11.92 -1.66 -24.47
C ASP A 85 12.76 -0.58 -25.18
N GLY A 86 12.29 -0.16 -26.35
CA GLY A 86 12.94 0.87 -27.14
C GLY A 86 14.10 0.38 -27.99
N THR A 87 14.41 -0.92 -27.99
CA THR A 87 15.41 -1.54 -28.87
C THR A 87 14.77 -2.45 -29.92
N GLU A 88 15.52 -2.79 -31.00
CA GLU A 88 15.01 -3.68 -32.05
C GLU A 88 15.41 -5.13 -31.84
N ASP A 89 16.54 -5.41 -31.21
CA ASP A 89 17.18 -6.73 -31.16
C ASP A 89 17.92 -7.03 -29.85
N GLU A 90 17.92 -6.14 -28.86
CA GLU A 90 18.51 -6.41 -27.55
C GLU A 90 17.59 -7.31 -26.72
N LEU A 91 18.13 -8.43 -26.22
CA LEU A 91 17.36 -9.46 -25.56
C LEU A 91 17.23 -9.20 -24.05
N ARG A 92 16.01 -9.36 -23.53
CA ARG A 92 15.72 -9.31 -22.10
C ARG A 92 15.71 -10.72 -21.52
N TYR A 93 16.53 -10.94 -20.49
CA TYR A 93 16.55 -12.16 -19.69
C TYR A 93 16.18 -11.85 -18.25
N TYR A 94 15.29 -12.64 -17.66
CA TYR A 94 15.05 -12.60 -16.22
C TYR A 94 15.93 -13.58 -15.47
N THR A 95 16.32 -13.22 -14.25
CA THR A 95 17.06 -14.03 -13.30
C THR A 95 16.62 -13.71 -11.87
N SER A 96 16.71 -14.69 -10.98
CA SER A 96 16.46 -14.51 -9.55
C SER A 96 17.67 -13.87 -8.86
N TYR A 97 17.44 -13.08 -7.80
CA TYR A 97 18.47 -12.29 -7.13
C TYR A 97 18.84 -12.85 -5.75
N ASN A 98 19.80 -13.76 -5.61
CA ASN A 98 20.22 -14.33 -4.33
C ASN A 98 21.73 -14.49 -4.16
N ASN A 99 22.18 -14.61 -2.88
CA ASN A 99 23.51 -14.95 -2.39
C ASN A 99 23.41 -15.44 -0.90
N THR A 100 24.44 -16.05 -0.28
CA THR A 100 24.34 -16.76 1.03
C THR A 100 24.76 -15.97 2.27
N ALA A 101 24.03 -16.05 3.44
CA ALA A 101 24.37 -15.79 4.88
C ALA A 101 23.18 -15.53 5.88
N THR A 102 23.33 -15.55 7.22
CA THR A 102 22.36 -15.93 8.29
C THR A 102 21.53 -14.86 9.02
N LYS A 103 20.22 -15.03 9.29
CA LYS A 103 19.27 -14.82 10.45
C LYS A 103 17.84 -14.33 10.10
N SER A 104 16.86 -14.44 11.04
CA SER A 104 15.42 -14.17 10.86
C SER A 104 15.07 -12.73 10.47
N SER A 105 14.12 -12.56 9.53
CA SER A 105 13.60 -11.24 9.08
C SER A 105 12.50 -10.67 9.97
N ILE A 106 11.82 -11.50 10.77
CA ILE A 106 10.68 -11.12 11.64
C ILE A 106 11.03 -9.99 12.60
N GLN A 107 12.22 -10.09 13.26
CA GLN A 107 12.64 -9.09 14.23
C GLN A 107 12.95 -7.74 13.58
N THR A 108 13.60 -7.77 12.42
CA THR A 108 13.94 -6.54 11.68
C THR A 108 12.69 -5.77 11.26
N ALA A 109 11.65 -6.47 10.80
CA ALA A 109 10.37 -5.86 10.43
C ALA A 109 9.41 -5.67 11.64
N ARG A 110 9.79 -6.08 12.85
CA ARG A 110 9.00 -6.01 14.11
C ARG A 110 7.66 -6.73 14.04
N VAL A 111 7.57 -7.76 13.22
CA VAL A 111 6.35 -8.54 13.00
C VAL A 111 5.93 -9.31 14.25
N GLN A 112 6.87 -9.68 15.13
CA GLN A 112 6.56 -10.37 16.40
C GLN A 112 5.54 -9.60 17.26
N HIS A 113 5.49 -8.27 17.19
CA HIS A 113 4.52 -7.44 17.92
C HIS A 113 3.10 -7.50 17.33
N VAL A 114 2.99 -7.87 16.06
CA VAL A 114 1.72 -8.12 15.37
C VAL A 114 1.23 -9.54 15.65
N HIS A 115 2.14 -10.52 15.60
CA HIS A 115 1.84 -11.92 15.89
C HIS A 115 1.39 -12.14 17.33
N ASN A 116 2.02 -11.49 18.31
CA ASN A 116 1.71 -11.68 19.73
C ASN A 116 0.60 -10.71 20.26
N GLY A 117 0.03 -9.88 19.40
CA GLY A 117 -1.05 -8.98 19.75
C GLY A 117 -0.63 -7.67 20.42
N THR A 118 0.65 -7.45 20.74
CA THR A 118 1.06 -6.23 21.47
C THR A 118 0.84 -4.95 20.67
N ALA A 119 0.99 -4.98 19.35
CA ALA A 119 0.71 -3.85 18.45
C ALA A 119 -0.78 -3.73 18.09
N THR A 120 -1.55 -4.81 18.21
CA THR A 120 -2.91 -4.96 17.70
C THR A 120 -3.99 -4.98 18.78
N GLY A 121 -3.65 -4.54 19.99
CA GLY A 121 -4.61 -4.47 21.11
C GLY A 121 -5.06 -5.84 21.62
N GLY A 122 -4.17 -6.83 21.63
CA GLY A 122 -4.41 -8.18 22.13
C GLY A 122 -4.88 -9.19 21.06
N VAL A 123 -5.03 -8.76 19.80
CA VAL A 123 -5.47 -9.64 18.70
C VAL A 123 -4.27 -10.20 17.95
N THR A 124 -4.15 -11.52 17.87
CA THR A 124 -3.13 -12.20 17.06
C THR A 124 -3.46 -12.08 15.57
N ILE A 125 -2.56 -11.52 14.79
CA ILE A 125 -2.70 -11.30 13.36
C ILE A 125 -1.57 -12.06 12.64
N GLU A 126 -1.92 -13.06 11.84
CA GLU A 126 -0.98 -13.96 11.16
C GLU A 126 -1.31 -14.16 9.66
N GLY A 127 -2.22 -13.38 9.09
CA GLY A 127 -2.55 -13.44 7.66
C GLY A 127 -3.63 -14.45 7.27
N GLN A 128 -4.44 -14.97 8.23
CA GLN A 128 -5.43 -16.01 8.00
C GLN A 128 -6.45 -15.74 6.89
N THR A 129 -6.67 -14.46 6.56
CA THR A 129 -7.69 -14.07 5.57
C THR A 129 -7.08 -13.50 4.29
N ILE A 130 -5.80 -13.76 4.02
CA ILE A 130 -5.07 -13.13 2.91
C ILE A 130 -4.54 -14.19 1.93
N ILE A 131 -4.65 -13.87 0.65
CA ILE A 131 -3.94 -14.54 -0.44
C ILE A 131 -2.79 -13.63 -0.88
N LEU A 132 -1.59 -14.18 -0.96
CA LEU A 132 -0.41 -13.51 -1.49
C LEU A 132 -0.02 -14.18 -2.82
N GLY A 133 0.12 -13.39 -3.88
CA GLY A 133 0.68 -13.85 -5.14
C GLY A 133 2.21 -13.95 -5.04
N ILE A 134 2.79 -14.90 -5.75
CA ILE A 134 4.23 -15.00 -5.96
C ILE A 134 4.48 -15.32 -7.43
N TRP A 135 5.34 -14.54 -8.06
CA TRP A 135 5.96 -14.82 -9.34
C TRP A 135 7.45 -14.98 -9.12
N ASP A 136 8.04 -16.07 -9.63
CA ASP A 136 9.46 -16.36 -9.43
C ASP A 136 10.01 -17.32 -10.51
N GLY A 137 11.22 -17.86 -10.32
CA GLY A 137 11.91 -18.74 -11.28
C GLY A 137 11.28 -20.12 -11.50
N GLY A 138 10.19 -20.43 -10.83
CA GLY A 138 9.47 -21.70 -10.91
C GLY A 138 8.48 -21.89 -9.78
N ALA A 139 7.97 -23.13 -9.63
CA ALA A 139 6.96 -23.47 -8.64
C ALA A 139 7.51 -23.49 -7.20
N VAL A 140 6.67 -23.05 -6.25
CA VAL A 140 6.93 -23.20 -4.81
C VAL A 140 6.86 -24.67 -4.40
N TYR A 141 7.80 -25.12 -3.56
CA TYR A 141 7.79 -26.47 -2.98
C TYR A 141 6.65 -26.63 -1.95
N ALA A 142 5.45 -26.90 -2.45
CA ALA A 142 4.25 -27.07 -1.63
C ALA A 142 4.31 -28.27 -0.66
N GLY A 143 5.19 -29.25 -0.92
CA GLY A 143 5.43 -30.41 -0.03
C GLY A 143 6.21 -30.09 1.25
N HIS A 144 6.80 -28.91 1.36
CA HIS A 144 7.56 -28.51 2.54
C HIS A 144 6.64 -28.33 3.76
N GLN A 145 7.02 -28.91 4.93
CA GLN A 145 6.17 -28.91 6.14
C GLN A 145 5.85 -27.51 6.69
N SER A 146 6.71 -26.53 6.44
CA SER A 146 6.50 -25.15 6.89
C SER A 146 5.54 -24.34 6.00
N ILE A 147 5.19 -24.83 4.82
CA ILE A 147 4.14 -24.25 3.96
C ILE A 147 2.91 -25.14 3.97
N GLY A 148 3.03 -26.39 3.54
CA GLY A 148 1.94 -27.36 3.39
C GLY A 148 1.15 -27.16 2.09
N ALA A 149 0.88 -28.29 1.43
CA ALA A 149 0.27 -28.30 0.09
C ALA A 149 -1.10 -27.60 0.01
N SER A 150 -1.88 -27.62 1.09
CA SER A 150 -3.20 -26.97 1.14
C SER A 150 -3.16 -25.44 1.10
N ARG A 151 -1.98 -24.84 1.30
CA ARG A 151 -1.82 -23.38 1.30
C ARG A 151 -1.23 -22.82 0.00
N VAL A 152 -0.79 -23.66 -0.93
CA VAL A 152 -0.23 -23.24 -2.21
C VAL A 152 -1.19 -23.62 -3.33
N THR A 153 -1.59 -22.65 -4.13
CA THR A 153 -2.39 -22.88 -5.34
C THR A 153 -1.53 -22.51 -6.54
N PRO A 154 -1.07 -23.49 -7.35
CA PRO A 154 -0.45 -23.18 -8.64
C PRO A 154 -1.45 -22.46 -9.55
N LYS A 155 -1.00 -21.40 -10.20
CA LYS A 155 -1.84 -20.56 -11.08
C LYS A 155 -1.45 -20.68 -12.55
N ASP A 156 -0.29 -21.24 -12.80
CA ASP A 156 0.22 -21.62 -14.12
C ASP A 156 0.43 -23.13 -14.23
N ASN A 157 0.99 -23.57 -15.35
CA ASN A 157 1.26 -24.99 -15.61
C ASN A 157 2.71 -25.40 -15.27
N ASN A 158 3.52 -24.51 -14.71
CA ASN A 158 4.89 -24.84 -14.33
C ASN A 158 4.89 -25.66 -13.03
N THR A 159 5.40 -26.89 -13.12
CA THR A 159 5.53 -27.83 -11.99
C THR A 159 6.98 -27.98 -11.52
N THR A 160 7.91 -27.29 -12.17
CA THR A 160 9.34 -27.35 -11.81
C THR A 160 9.56 -26.59 -10.52
N ILE A 161 9.82 -27.31 -9.44
CA ILE A 161 10.13 -26.72 -8.15
C ILE A 161 11.40 -25.89 -8.27
N ASP A 162 11.33 -24.68 -7.74
CA ASP A 162 12.46 -23.76 -7.70
C ASP A 162 12.83 -23.44 -6.25
N ASP A 163 14.12 -23.47 -5.96
CA ASP A 163 14.66 -23.23 -4.62
C ASP A 163 14.45 -21.78 -4.20
N HIS A 164 14.72 -20.83 -5.11
CA HIS A 164 14.53 -19.41 -4.85
C HIS A 164 13.04 -19.08 -4.61
N ALA A 165 12.12 -19.56 -5.46
CA ALA A 165 10.68 -19.41 -5.28
C ALA A 165 10.21 -19.96 -3.92
N SER A 166 10.73 -21.12 -3.52
CA SER A 166 10.41 -21.76 -2.24
C SER A 166 10.94 -20.96 -1.05
N HIS A 167 12.16 -20.44 -1.15
CA HIS A 167 12.76 -19.57 -0.14
C HIS A 167 11.97 -18.26 0.04
N VAL A 168 11.59 -17.61 -1.04
CA VAL A 168 10.76 -16.41 -1.06
C VAL A 168 9.39 -16.69 -0.44
N ALA A 169 8.72 -17.78 -0.82
CA ALA A 169 7.45 -18.20 -0.25
C ALA A 169 7.53 -18.43 1.26
N GLY A 170 8.62 -19.05 1.75
CA GLY A 170 8.86 -19.25 3.17
C GLY A 170 9.06 -17.96 3.94
N THR A 171 9.75 -16.98 3.37
CA THR A 171 9.93 -15.66 3.96
C THR A 171 8.57 -14.94 4.12
N MET A 172 7.68 -15.10 3.15
CA MET A 172 6.31 -14.58 3.27
C MET A 172 5.46 -15.35 4.27
N ALA A 173 5.45 -16.69 4.21
CA ALA A 173 4.34 -17.48 4.76
C ALA A 173 4.72 -18.77 5.48
N ALA A 174 6.00 -19.02 5.83
CA ALA A 174 6.34 -20.21 6.63
C ALA A 174 5.61 -20.20 7.98
N ASN A 175 5.00 -21.35 8.37
CA ASN A 175 4.12 -21.46 9.51
C ASN A 175 4.83 -21.53 10.89
N GLY A 176 6.16 -21.61 10.90
CA GLY A 176 6.97 -21.66 12.12
C GLY A 176 7.06 -23.04 12.79
N VAL A 177 6.63 -24.12 12.13
CA VAL A 177 6.78 -25.49 12.66
C VAL A 177 8.25 -25.89 12.81
N ILE A 178 9.12 -25.35 11.99
CA ILE A 178 10.57 -25.45 12.16
C ILE A 178 11.01 -24.22 12.97
N ASN A 179 11.81 -24.46 14.01
CA ASN A 179 12.34 -23.39 14.85
C ASN A 179 13.13 -22.37 14.02
N ASP A 180 12.96 -21.07 14.32
CA ASP A 180 13.56 -19.94 13.62
C ASP A 180 13.14 -19.78 12.14
N LEU A 181 12.09 -20.50 11.72
CA LEU A 181 11.53 -20.45 10.37
C LEU A 181 10.04 -20.08 10.42
N LYS A 182 9.76 -18.85 10.77
CA LYS A 182 8.41 -18.28 10.71
C LYS A 182 8.38 -17.12 9.73
N GLY A 183 7.49 -17.18 8.74
CA GLY A 183 7.28 -16.13 7.76
C GLY A 183 6.53 -14.93 8.36
N MET A 184 6.43 -13.85 7.57
CA MET A 184 5.75 -12.63 7.99
C MET A 184 4.25 -12.85 8.22
N ALA A 185 3.58 -13.57 7.30
CA ALA A 185 2.16 -13.90 7.34
C ALA A 185 1.95 -15.42 7.35
N PRO A 186 2.24 -16.12 8.48
CA PRO A 186 2.40 -17.57 8.53
C PRO A 186 1.11 -18.36 8.27
N GLN A 187 -0.05 -17.71 8.20
CA GLN A 187 -1.33 -18.33 7.89
C GLN A 187 -1.88 -17.91 6.50
N ALA A 188 -1.16 -17.10 5.74
CA ALA A 188 -1.60 -16.69 4.42
C ALA A 188 -1.61 -17.86 3.42
N LEU A 189 -2.49 -17.80 2.44
CA LEU A 189 -2.48 -18.66 1.25
C LEU A 189 -1.57 -18.05 0.19
N LEU A 190 -1.01 -18.89 -0.68
CA LEU A 190 -0.14 -18.49 -1.77
C LEU A 190 -0.73 -18.88 -3.12
N TRP A 191 -0.74 -17.94 -4.05
CA TRP A 191 -0.91 -18.21 -5.49
C TRP A 191 0.47 -18.20 -6.13
N SER A 192 0.90 -19.35 -6.67
CA SER A 192 2.26 -19.55 -7.18
C SER A 192 2.27 -19.56 -8.70
N ASN A 193 3.15 -18.75 -9.27
CA ASN A 193 3.38 -18.60 -10.71
C ASN A 193 4.89 -18.61 -11.01
N ASP A 194 5.27 -18.98 -12.22
CA ASP A 194 6.60 -18.62 -12.73
C ASP A 194 6.56 -17.20 -13.35
N TYR A 195 7.72 -16.61 -13.61
CA TYR A 195 7.81 -15.25 -14.14
C TYR A 195 7.68 -15.16 -15.69
N ASN A 196 7.45 -16.30 -16.38
CA ASN A 196 7.32 -16.27 -17.84
C ASN A 196 5.91 -15.81 -18.24
N GLY A 197 5.82 -14.63 -18.80
CA GLY A 197 4.51 -14.03 -19.12
C GLY A 197 3.78 -13.50 -17.89
N ASP A 198 4.49 -12.99 -16.93
CA ASP A 198 3.99 -12.47 -15.65
C ASP A 198 2.90 -11.41 -15.78
N ARG A 199 3.06 -10.42 -16.68
CA ARG A 199 2.12 -9.31 -16.81
C ARG A 199 0.68 -9.72 -17.17
N PRO A 200 0.40 -10.54 -18.22
CA PRO A 200 -0.97 -11.01 -18.47
C PRO A 200 -1.57 -11.78 -17.29
N GLU A 201 -0.75 -12.51 -16.51
CA GLU A 201 -1.20 -13.24 -15.33
C GLU A 201 -1.49 -12.30 -14.16
N MET A 202 -0.67 -11.28 -13.93
CA MET A 202 -0.93 -10.22 -12.94
C MET A 202 -2.26 -9.53 -13.23
N ILE A 203 -2.54 -9.21 -14.51
CA ILE A 203 -3.82 -8.61 -14.92
C ILE A 203 -4.98 -9.56 -14.62
N ALA A 204 -4.87 -10.83 -15.03
CA ALA A 204 -5.91 -11.83 -14.80
C ALA A 204 -6.18 -12.06 -13.31
N GLN A 205 -5.12 -12.17 -12.50
CA GLN A 205 -5.24 -12.45 -11.06
C GLN A 205 -5.70 -11.23 -10.26
N SER A 206 -5.30 -10.01 -10.64
CA SER A 206 -5.88 -8.79 -10.05
C SER A 206 -7.40 -8.71 -10.29
N GLY A 207 -7.87 -9.09 -11.49
CA GLY A 207 -9.29 -9.24 -11.84
C GLY A 207 -10.01 -10.37 -11.08
N GLN A 208 -9.28 -11.27 -10.42
CA GLN A 208 -9.80 -12.31 -9.51
C GLN A 208 -9.77 -11.87 -8.03
N GLY A 209 -9.35 -10.64 -7.74
CA GLY A 209 -9.31 -10.06 -6.39
C GLY A 209 -8.00 -10.29 -5.64
N LEU A 210 -6.88 -10.60 -6.31
CA LEU A 210 -5.56 -10.57 -5.70
C LEU A 210 -5.22 -9.15 -5.28
N LEU A 211 -4.82 -8.96 -4.00
CA LEU A 211 -4.47 -7.65 -3.44
C LEU A 211 -2.97 -7.37 -3.46
N LEU A 212 -2.16 -8.41 -3.27
CA LEU A 212 -0.72 -8.28 -3.05
C LEU A 212 0.03 -9.38 -3.78
N SER A 213 1.15 -9.04 -4.40
CA SER A 213 2.07 -10.01 -4.99
C SER A 213 3.53 -9.65 -4.75
N ASN A 214 4.39 -10.66 -4.80
CA ASN A 214 5.83 -10.55 -4.66
C ASN A 214 6.52 -10.91 -5.98
N HIS A 215 7.47 -10.05 -6.39
CA HIS A 215 8.27 -10.19 -7.59
C HIS A 215 9.75 -10.05 -7.23
N SER A 216 10.40 -11.21 -7.03
CA SER A 216 11.79 -11.29 -6.57
C SER A 216 12.78 -11.59 -7.71
N TYR A 217 12.56 -11.01 -8.86
CA TYR A 217 13.35 -11.19 -10.09
C TYR A 217 13.46 -9.88 -10.86
N GLY A 218 14.27 -9.86 -11.89
CA GLY A 218 14.41 -8.75 -12.82
C GLY A 218 15.41 -9.07 -13.93
N THR A 219 15.76 -8.06 -14.71
CA THR A 219 16.64 -8.21 -15.86
C THR A 219 18.05 -8.65 -15.45
N ASN A 220 18.61 -9.62 -16.18
CA ASN A 220 20.04 -9.94 -16.08
C ASN A 220 20.84 -8.91 -16.89
N TYR A 221 21.45 -7.95 -16.23
CA TYR A 221 22.10 -6.80 -16.84
C TYR A 221 23.33 -7.15 -17.70
N VAL A 222 23.98 -8.27 -17.38
CA VAL A 222 25.15 -8.73 -18.15
C VAL A 222 24.71 -9.31 -19.50
N LEU A 223 23.70 -10.16 -19.48
CA LEU A 223 23.13 -10.72 -20.72
C LEU A 223 22.39 -9.66 -21.54
N ALA A 224 21.79 -8.66 -20.89
CA ALA A 224 21.14 -7.53 -21.54
C ALA A 224 22.12 -6.43 -22.01
N ASN A 225 23.43 -6.61 -21.75
CA ASN A 225 24.49 -5.67 -22.18
C ASN A 225 24.29 -4.21 -21.66
N TYR A 226 23.68 -4.03 -20.49
CA TYR A 226 23.38 -2.71 -19.91
C TYR A 226 24.63 -1.89 -19.56
N GLN A 227 25.80 -2.51 -19.44
CA GLN A 227 27.07 -1.82 -19.30
C GLN A 227 27.38 -0.84 -20.45
N ASN A 228 26.90 -1.15 -21.65
CA ASN A 228 27.07 -0.32 -22.85
C ASN A 228 25.85 0.56 -23.15
N ASN A 229 24.77 0.39 -22.37
CA ASN A 229 23.52 1.15 -22.51
C ASN A 229 23.02 1.64 -21.14
N PRO A 230 23.79 2.49 -20.43
CA PRO A 230 23.42 2.95 -19.08
C PRO A 230 22.19 3.88 -19.06
N GLY A 231 21.76 4.41 -20.19
CA GLY A 231 20.56 5.24 -20.29
C GLY A 231 19.23 4.50 -20.12
N VAL A 232 19.24 3.16 -19.91
CA VAL A 232 18.04 2.39 -19.55
C VAL A 232 17.66 2.58 -18.08
N PHE A 233 18.65 2.87 -17.23
CA PHE A 233 18.41 3.05 -15.80
C PHE A 233 17.65 4.34 -15.53
N GLY A 234 16.75 4.33 -14.57
CA GLY A 234 15.90 5.45 -14.16
C GLY A 234 14.76 5.79 -15.12
N LYS A 235 14.83 5.29 -16.34
CA LYS A 235 13.95 5.68 -17.44
C LYS A 235 12.55 5.08 -17.32
N TYR A 236 11.52 5.91 -17.46
CA TYR A 236 10.14 5.47 -17.51
C TYR A 236 9.81 4.90 -18.92
N THR A 237 10.00 3.60 -19.05
CA THR A 237 9.80 2.85 -20.30
C THR A 237 8.38 2.30 -20.42
N ASN A 238 8.11 1.58 -21.50
CA ASN A 238 6.83 0.94 -21.73
C ASN A 238 6.49 -0.12 -20.66
N SER A 239 7.49 -0.81 -20.10
CA SER A 239 7.27 -1.77 -19.00
C SER A 239 6.66 -1.09 -17.78
N ALA A 240 7.24 0.02 -17.31
CA ALA A 240 6.72 0.80 -16.19
C ALA A 240 5.33 1.40 -16.50
N ARG A 241 5.14 1.92 -17.72
CA ARG A 241 3.87 2.50 -18.17
C ARG A 241 2.73 1.47 -18.16
N LEU A 242 2.97 0.28 -18.69
CA LEU A 242 1.96 -0.78 -18.76
C LEU A 242 1.63 -1.34 -17.37
N LEU A 243 2.61 -1.40 -16.47
CA LEU A 243 2.34 -1.75 -15.08
C LEU A 243 1.49 -0.67 -14.40
N ASP A 244 1.80 0.62 -14.59
CA ASP A 244 0.98 1.71 -14.04
C ASP A 244 -0.44 1.72 -14.60
N GLU A 245 -0.64 1.34 -15.87
CA GLU A 245 -1.97 1.22 -16.47
C GLU A 245 -2.79 0.08 -15.84
N LEU A 246 -2.15 -1.08 -15.59
CA LEU A 246 -2.76 -2.17 -14.82
C LEU A 246 -3.17 -1.68 -13.43
N LEU A 247 -2.23 -1.08 -12.68
CA LEU A 247 -2.45 -0.69 -11.30
C LEU A 247 -3.51 0.41 -11.17
N PHE A 248 -3.57 1.34 -12.11
CA PHE A 248 -4.63 2.35 -12.14
C PHE A 248 -6.01 1.74 -12.41
N THR A 249 -6.09 0.70 -13.24
CA THR A 249 -7.34 -0.01 -13.53
C THR A 249 -7.76 -0.95 -12.40
N ALA A 250 -6.79 -1.52 -11.69
CA ALA A 250 -6.95 -2.41 -10.53
C ALA A 250 -6.38 -1.78 -9.25
N ASP A 251 -6.94 -0.64 -8.82
CA ASP A 251 -6.39 0.27 -7.80
C ASP A 251 -6.33 -0.27 -6.36
N ASN A 252 -6.72 -1.52 -6.17
CA ASN A 252 -6.54 -2.27 -4.92
C ASN A 252 -5.37 -3.25 -4.97
N TYR A 253 -4.84 -3.53 -6.15
CA TYR A 253 -3.74 -4.46 -6.34
C TYR A 253 -2.39 -3.73 -6.22
N LEU A 254 -1.46 -4.30 -5.44
CA LEU A 254 -0.15 -3.73 -5.17
C LEU A 254 0.95 -4.79 -5.29
N PRO A 255 1.73 -4.80 -6.38
CA PRO A 255 2.92 -5.62 -6.51
C PRO A 255 4.09 -5.02 -5.70
N VAL A 256 4.88 -5.90 -5.10
CA VAL A 256 6.11 -5.61 -4.36
C VAL A 256 7.28 -6.22 -5.11
N ILE A 257 8.21 -5.38 -5.54
CA ILE A 257 9.28 -5.71 -6.49
C ILE A 257 10.64 -5.56 -5.79
N ALA A 258 11.53 -6.52 -6.00
CA ALA A 258 12.91 -6.42 -5.53
C ALA A 258 13.70 -5.35 -6.31
N ALA A 259 14.49 -4.54 -5.61
CA ALA A 259 15.24 -3.44 -6.23
C ALA A 259 16.38 -3.91 -7.16
N GLY A 260 16.87 -5.15 -6.97
CA GLY A 260 18.00 -5.69 -7.72
C GLY A 260 19.33 -5.68 -6.94
N ASN A 261 20.31 -6.45 -7.41
CA ASN A 261 21.54 -6.76 -6.67
C ASN A 261 22.84 -6.34 -7.41
N ALA A 262 22.75 -5.46 -8.38
CA ALA A 262 23.89 -5.11 -9.24
C ALA A 262 24.72 -3.91 -8.76
N ARG A 263 24.47 -3.37 -7.56
CA ARG A 263 25.17 -2.17 -7.04
C ARG A 263 26.70 -2.32 -6.98
N ASN A 264 27.18 -3.49 -6.59
CA ASN A 264 28.61 -3.82 -6.52
C ASN A 264 29.17 -4.42 -7.81
N GLY A 265 28.43 -4.31 -8.93
CA GLY A 265 28.74 -5.00 -10.16
C GLY A 265 28.27 -6.46 -10.15
N LEU A 266 28.31 -7.07 -11.32
CA LEU A 266 28.02 -8.49 -11.54
C LEU A 266 29.20 -9.12 -12.28
N PRO A 267 29.49 -10.42 -12.10
CA PRO A 267 30.43 -11.12 -12.95
C PRO A 267 30.01 -11.03 -14.43
N ASN A 268 30.95 -10.88 -15.33
CA ASN A 268 30.68 -10.98 -16.77
C ASN A 268 30.20 -12.40 -17.14
N ALA A 269 29.68 -12.60 -18.34
CA ALA A 269 29.13 -13.89 -18.78
C ALA A 269 30.11 -15.07 -18.65
N ALA A 270 31.42 -14.81 -18.68
CA ALA A 270 32.47 -15.82 -18.50
C ALA A 270 32.90 -15.99 -17.03
N GLY A 271 32.40 -15.18 -16.09
CA GLY A 271 32.82 -15.21 -14.69
C GLY A 271 34.26 -14.73 -14.41
N THR A 272 34.90 -14.08 -15.38
CA THR A 272 36.34 -13.74 -15.34
C THR A 272 36.65 -12.31 -14.88
N ALA A 273 35.64 -11.42 -14.88
CA ALA A 273 35.77 -10.02 -14.50
C ALA A 273 34.45 -9.47 -13.96
N MET A 274 34.51 -8.46 -13.10
CA MET A 274 33.33 -7.73 -12.62
C MET A 274 32.95 -6.62 -13.61
N VAL A 275 31.66 -6.50 -13.87
CA VAL A 275 31.04 -5.44 -14.67
C VAL A 275 30.26 -4.53 -13.73
N TYR A 276 30.53 -3.24 -13.82
CA TYR A 276 29.86 -2.21 -13.01
C TYR A 276 28.92 -1.39 -13.88
N PHE A 277 27.79 -0.99 -13.28
CA PHE A 277 26.72 -0.29 -13.99
C PHE A 277 26.60 1.15 -13.47
N ASN A 278 26.23 2.07 -14.37
CA ASN A 278 25.99 3.48 -14.11
C ASN A 278 27.09 4.17 -13.27
N VAL A 279 28.35 3.86 -13.54
CA VAL A 279 29.52 4.34 -12.78
C VAL A 279 29.61 5.86 -12.80
N ALA A 280 29.19 6.50 -13.90
CA ALA A 280 29.22 7.96 -14.04
C ALA A 280 28.31 8.68 -13.01
N ARG A 281 27.29 7.99 -12.47
CA ARG A 281 26.39 8.50 -11.41
C ARG A 281 26.73 7.92 -10.02
N GLY A 282 27.96 7.44 -9.82
CA GLY A 282 28.41 6.87 -8.56
C GLY A 282 27.69 5.58 -8.17
N GLY A 283 27.07 4.89 -9.13
CA GLY A 283 26.25 3.69 -8.93
C GLY A 283 24.91 3.98 -8.27
N ALA A 284 24.43 5.20 -8.30
CA ALA A 284 23.02 5.55 -8.10
C ALA A 284 22.25 5.37 -9.42
N ASP A 285 20.91 5.51 -9.36
CA ASP A 285 20.05 5.40 -10.54
C ASP A 285 20.23 4.05 -11.26
N LEU A 286 19.93 2.98 -10.54
CA LEU A 286 20.02 1.60 -11.05
C LEU A 286 18.66 0.92 -11.17
N MET A 287 17.54 1.66 -10.99
CA MET A 287 16.20 1.12 -11.21
C MET A 287 15.92 0.98 -12.70
N GLU A 288 15.23 -0.09 -13.12
CA GLU A 288 14.85 -0.26 -14.52
C GLU A 288 13.53 -1.03 -14.65
N GLY A 289 12.95 -1.02 -15.84
CA GLY A 289 11.75 -1.78 -16.18
C GLY A 289 10.58 -1.47 -15.25
N GLU A 290 10.00 -2.50 -14.65
CA GLU A 290 8.85 -2.35 -13.75
C GLU A 290 9.20 -1.69 -12.40
N ALA A 291 10.46 -1.73 -11.98
CA ALA A 291 10.92 -1.04 -10.77
C ALA A 291 10.88 0.50 -10.90
N VAL A 292 10.66 1.04 -12.11
CA VAL A 292 10.45 2.48 -12.35
C VAL A 292 8.96 2.88 -12.31
N SER A 293 8.03 1.92 -12.12
CA SER A 293 6.60 2.19 -11.95
C SER A 293 6.34 3.18 -10.81
N LYS A 294 5.40 4.11 -11.00
CA LYS A 294 4.96 5.07 -9.99
C LYS A 294 4.16 4.41 -8.87
N ASN A 295 3.40 3.36 -9.22
CA ASN A 295 2.39 2.79 -8.35
C ASN A 295 2.84 1.53 -7.61
N ALA A 296 3.80 0.76 -8.12
CA ALA A 296 4.38 -0.40 -7.45
C ALA A 296 5.26 0.00 -6.25
N VAL A 297 5.51 -0.93 -5.33
CA VAL A 297 6.47 -0.78 -4.23
C VAL A 297 7.76 -1.53 -4.55
N VAL A 298 8.89 -0.83 -4.51
CA VAL A 298 10.23 -1.38 -4.75
C VAL A 298 11.00 -1.45 -3.44
N VAL A 299 11.67 -2.58 -3.19
CA VAL A 299 12.26 -2.89 -1.89
C VAL A 299 13.78 -3.04 -1.98
N ALA A 300 14.51 -2.21 -1.23
CA ALA A 300 15.95 -2.34 -1.02
C ALA A 300 16.28 -3.37 0.07
N ALA A 301 17.49 -3.91 0.01
CA ALA A 301 18.00 -4.87 0.99
C ALA A 301 18.95 -4.23 2.00
N VAL A 302 18.68 -4.45 3.29
CA VAL A 302 19.54 -4.04 4.41
C VAL A 302 19.99 -5.22 5.25
N GLU A 303 20.99 -4.99 6.11
CA GLU A 303 21.41 -5.92 7.16
C GLU A 303 20.30 -6.15 8.19
N GLY A 304 20.45 -7.19 9.01
CA GLY A 304 19.47 -7.48 10.08
C GLY A 304 19.57 -6.47 11.22
N VAL A 305 18.44 -5.83 11.56
CA VAL A 305 18.31 -4.93 12.69
C VAL A 305 17.50 -5.62 13.79
N THR A 306 18.13 -5.97 14.90
CA THR A 306 17.47 -6.63 16.04
C THR A 306 16.94 -5.65 17.07
N ASN A 307 17.61 -4.51 17.23
CA ASN A 307 17.21 -3.42 18.11
C ASN A 307 17.46 -2.09 17.38
N TYR A 308 16.36 -1.44 17.01
CA TYR A 308 16.43 -0.14 16.36
C TYR A 308 16.29 0.98 17.40
N THR A 309 17.24 1.87 17.41
CA THR A 309 17.27 3.05 18.28
C THR A 309 17.42 4.35 17.49
N GLN A 310 18.04 4.30 16.32
CA GLN A 310 18.33 5.45 15.46
C GLN A 310 18.55 5.02 14.01
N ALA A 311 18.55 5.98 13.09
CA ALA A 311 18.69 5.74 11.65
C ALA A 311 19.94 4.97 11.26
N SER A 312 21.06 5.22 11.93
CA SER A 312 22.36 4.55 11.65
C SER A 312 22.40 3.06 12.05
N ASP A 313 21.40 2.55 12.76
CA ASP A 313 21.27 1.10 13.02
C ASP A 313 20.87 0.32 11.76
N VAL A 314 20.38 1.03 10.73
CA VAL A 314 19.99 0.46 9.45
C VAL A 314 21.15 0.56 8.47
N ILE A 315 21.76 -0.57 8.16
CA ILE A 315 22.94 -0.66 7.29
C ILE A 315 22.49 -1.21 5.93
N MET A 316 22.74 -0.44 4.88
CA MET A 316 22.48 -0.86 3.49
C MET A 316 23.38 -2.03 3.12
N SER A 317 22.82 -3.06 2.47
CA SER A 317 23.63 -4.13 1.89
C SER A 317 24.54 -3.60 0.78
N SER A 318 25.66 -4.25 0.57
CA SER A 318 26.63 -3.81 -0.44
C SER A 318 26.10 -3.94 -1.88
N PHE A 319 25.16 -4.86 -2.11
CA PHE A 319 24.66 -5.21 -3.44
C PHE A 319 23.34 -4.52 -3.82
N SER A 320 22.53 -4.04 -2.85
CA SER A 320 21.22 -3.46 -3.14
C SER A 320 21.35 -2.26 -4.08
N GLN A 321 20.54 -2.26 -5.13
CA GLN A 321 20.49 -1.16 -6.07
C GLN A 321 19.83 0.06 -5.44
N TRP A 322 20.21 1.23 -5.95
CA TRP A 322 19.75 2.54 -5.53
C TRP A 322 19.05 3.26 -6.68
N GLY A 323 18.07 4.09 -6.34
CA GLY A 323 17.53 5.11 -7.22
C GLY A 323 18.39 6.39 -7.26
N PRO A 324 17.76 7.52 -7.47
CA PRO A 324 16.35 7.71 -7.80
C PRO A 324 16.02 7.26 -9.22
N THR A 325 14.79 7.49 -9.69
CA THR A 325 14.49 7.46 -11.12
C THR A 325 15.02 8.72 -11.83
N ASP A 326 15.01 8.75 -13.15
CA ASP A 326 15.46 9.90 -13.94
C ASP A 326 14.78 11.22 -13.55
N ASP A 327 13.46 11.17 -13.30
CA ASP A 327 12.65 12.30 -12.87
C ASP A 327 12.71 12.58 -11.36
N TYR A 328 13.63 11.90 -10.63
CA TYR A 328 13.90 12.03 -9.20
C TYR A 328 12.74 11.58 -8.29
N ARG A 329 11.89 10.65 -8.72
CA ARG A 329 10.99 9.94 -7.81
C ARG A 329 11.77 9.12 -6.80
N ILE A 330 11.19 9.00 -5.61
CA ILE A 330 11.74 8.18 -4.53
C ILE A 330 11.61 6.71 -4.92
N LYS A 331 12.74 6.10 -5.26
CA LYS A 331 12.93 4.67 -5.46
C LYS A 331 14.29 4.27 -4.89
N PRO A 332 14.43 3.08 -4.27
CA PRO A 332 13.35 2.19 -3.87
C PRO A 332 12.34 2.91 -2.96
N ASP A 333 11.13 2.33 -2.76
CA ASP A 333 10.12 2.94 -1.88
C ASP A 333 10.44 2.70 -0.39
N ILE A 334 11.01 1.53 -0.06
CA ILE A 334 11.22 1.07 1.31
C ILE A 334 12.41 0.11 1.37
N SER A 335 12.95 -0.14 2.55
CA SER A 335 13.96 -1.17 2.78
C SER A 335 13.49 -2.23 3.77
N ALA A 336 14.01 -3.45 3.62
CA ALA A 336 13.80 -4.57 4.54
C ALA A 336 15.06 -5.44 4.61
N LYS A 337 15.10 -6.35 5.60
CA LYS A 337 16.22 -7.27 5.72
C LYS A 337 16.32 -8.17 4.48
N GLY A 338 17.44 -8.06 3.78
CA GLY A 338 17.79 -8.90 2.63
C GLY A 338 19.11 -9.66 2.78
N VAL A 339 19.88 -9.40 3.85
CA VAL A 339 21.14 -10.09 4.09
C VAL A 339 20.95 -11.23 5.06
N GLY A 340 21.30 -12.43 4.62
CA GLY A 340 21.27 -13.62 5.47
C GLY A 340 19.88 -13.97 5.99
N VAL A 341 18.97 -14.22 5.11
CA VAL A 341 17.62 -14.64 5.44
C VAL A 341 17.53 -16.16 5.40
N LYS A 342 17.16 -16.79 6.53
CA LYS A 342 16.85 -18.21 6.59
C LYS A 342 15.41 -18.45 6.18
N SER A 343 15.19 -19.37 5.25
CA SER A 343 13.87 -19.77 4.78
C SER A 343 13.86 -21.23 4.31
N LEU A 344 12.87 -21.63 3.50
CA LEU A 344 12.75 -22.98 2.98
C LEU A 344 13.88 -23.30 2.01
N GLY A 345 14.41 -24.55 2.12
CA GLY A 345 15.16 -25.22 1.07
C GLY A 345 14.29 -26.29 0.38
N ILE A 346 14.79 -26.92 -0.66
CA ILE A 346 14.07 -27.95 -1.44
C ILE A 346 14.67 -29.35 -1.35
N GLY A 347 15.75 -29.54 -0.60
CA GLY A 347 16.44 -30.84 -0.44
C GLY A 347 15.62 -31.89 0.30
N SER A 348 14.67 -31.48 1.14
CA SER A 348 13.73 -32.36 1.84
C SER A 348 12.49 -31.59 2.31
N VAL A 349 11.49 -32.28 2.86
CA VAL A 349 10.26 -31.65 3.42
C VAL A 349 10.53 -30.73 4.63
N SER A 350 11.71 -30.77 5.20
CA SER A 350 12.12 -29.95 6.35
C SER A 350 13.42 -29.19 6.10
N ASP A 351 13.89 -29.15 4.88
CA ASP A 351 15.12 -28.48 4.50
C ASP A 351 15.03 -26.98 4.68
N THR A 352 16.15 -26.35 5.01
CA THR A 352 16.21 -24.89 5.17
C THR A 352 17.46 -24.37 4.48
N ASP A 353 17.34 -23.27 3.80
CA ASP A 353 18.44 -22.57 3.17
C ASP A 353 18.54 -21.12 3.67
N ILE A 354 19.70 -20.52 3.41
CA ILE A 354 20.03 -19.17 3.81
C ILE A 354 20.46 -18.41 2.58
N MET A 355 19.65 -17.41 2.21
CA MET A 355 19.92 -16.59 1.04
C MET A 355 20.05 -15.12 1.40
N GLN A 356 20.64 -14.32 0.52
CA GLN A 356 20.64 -12.86 0.59
C GLN A 356 20.31 -12.27 -0.78
N GLY A 357 19.69 -11.12 -0.78
CA GLY A 357 19.25 -10.41 -1.99
C GLY A 357 18.11 -9.46 -1.66
N THR A 358 17.84 -8.54 -2.56
CA THR A 358 16.59 -7.78 -2.54
C THR A 358 15.38 -8.69 -2.70
N SER A 359 15.58 -9.88 -3.28
CA SER A 359 14.61 -10.99 -3.32
C SER A 359 14.16 -11.51 -1.96
N MET A 360 14.96 -11.35 -0.92
CA MET A 360 14.62 -11.76 0.46
C MET A 360 14.02 -10.59 1.23
N ALA A 361 14.31 -9.37 0.81
CA ALA A 361 13.72 -8.15 1.37
C ALA A 361 12.26 -7.96 0.90
N ALA A 362 11.99 -8.10 -0.39
CA ALA A 362 10.67 -7.91 -0.98
C ALA A 362 9.57 -8.78 -0.34
N PRO A 363 9.74 -10.10 -0.14
CA PRO A 363 8.74 -10.94 0.50
C PRO A 363 8.49 -10.58 1.96
N SER A 364 9.47 -10.01 2.66
CA SER A 364 9.25 -9.46 4.00
C SER A 364 8.24 -8.32 3.99
N VAL A 365 8.34 -7.40 3.02
CA VAL A 365 7.40 -6.29 2.85
C VAL A 365 6.03 -6.79 2.39
N THR A 366 5.99 -7.70 1.43
CA THR A 366 4.73 -8.32 0.95
C THR A 366 3.95 -8.97 2.09
N GLY A 367 4.64 -9.74 2.94
CA GLY A 367 4.01 -10.37 4.10
C GLY A 367 3.52 -9.36 5.15
N VAL A 368 4.27 -8.28 5.41
CA VAL A 368 3.84 -7.19 6.31
C VAL A 368 2.58 -6.51 5.78
N PHE A 369 2.50 -6.23 4.48
CA PHE A 369 1.30 -5.67 3.86
C PHE A 369 0.09 -6.62 3.99
N GLY A 370 0.33 -7.94 3.87
CA GLY A 370 -0.69 -8.96 4.13
C GLY A 370 -1.21 -8.92 5.56
N LEU A 371 -0.33 -8.76 6.56
CA LEU A 371 -0.74 -8.60 7.96
C LEU A 371 -1.57 -7.31 8.17
N TRP A 372 -1.19 -6.19 7.57
CA TRP A 372 -1.95 -4.94 7.68
C TRP A 372 -3.33 -5.04 7.03
N GLN A 373 -3.45 -5.68 5.86
CA GLN A 373 -4.74 -5.95 5.21
C GLN A 373 -5.63 -6.83 6.07
N HIS A 374 -5.07 -7.91 6.67
CA HIS A 374 -5.81 -8.76 7.60
C HIS A 374 -6.28 -7.97 8.82
N TYR A 375 -5.39 -7.19 9.45
CA TYR A 375 -5.74 -6.43 10.65
C TYR A 375 -6.79 -5.35 10.35
N TYR A 376 -6.70 -4.67 9.22
CA TYR A 376 -7.69 -3.70 8.79
C TYR A 376 -9.09 -4.32 8.67
N LYS A 377 -9.19 -5.51 8.09
CA LYS A 377 -10.44 -6.28 8.01
C LYS A 377 -10.99 -6.64 9.41
N VAL A 378 -10.13 -6.99 10.35
CA VAL A 378 -10.53 -7.25 11.76
C VAL A 378 -11.05 -5.98 12.43
N LEU A 379 -10.41 -4.84 12.18
CA LEU A 379 -10.83 -3.56 12.75
C LEU A 379 -12.13 -3.03 12.14
N TYR A 380 -12.33 -3.26 10.84
CA TYR A 380 -13.44 -2.75 10.04
C TYR A 380 -14.11 -3.88 9.25
N PRO A 381 -14.92 -4.75 9.90
CA PRO A 381 -15.46 -5.96 9.27
C PRO A 381 -16.34 -5.70 8.03
N THR A 382 -16.90 -4.50 7.91
CA THR A 382 -17.68 -4.07 6.73
C THR A 382 -16.80 -3.57 5.57
N ARG A 383 -15.49 -3.37 5.82
CA ARG A 383 -14.50 -2.95 4.82
C ARG A 383 -13.58 -4.12 4.51
N VAL A 384 -13.63 -4.63 3.29
CA VAL A 384 -12.94 -5.89 2.93
C VAL A 384 -11.43 -5.72 2.81
N LYS A 385 -10.97 -4.49 2.54
CA LYS A 385 -9.59 -4.17 2.18
C LYS A 385 -9.25 -2.70 2.36
N MET A 386 -7.95 -2.40 2.41
CA MET A 386 -7.40 -1.07 2.09
C MET A 386 -7.06 -1.00 0.59
N ARG A 387 -7.19 0.19 -0.01
CA ARG A 387 -6.65 0.46 -1.35
C ARG A 387 -5.13 0.28 -1.38
N ALA A 388 -4.54 0.02 -2.56
CA ALA A 388 -3.08 -0.01 -2.72
C ALA A 388 -2.42 1.28 -2.23
N ALA A 389 -3.01 2.44 -2.56
CA ALA A 389 -2.56 3.74 -2.09
C ALA A 389 -2.57 3.86 -0.55
N THR A 390 -3.57 3.28 0.14
CA THR A 390 -3.63 3.29 1.62
C THR A 390 -2.47 2.49 2.22
N VAL A 391 -2.14 1.34 1.63
CA VAL A 391 -0.99 0.53 2.07
C VAL A 391 0.32 1.27 1.85
N LYS A 392 0.48 1.98 0.72
CA LYS A 392 1.67 2.83 0.43
C LYS A 392 1.79 3.99 1.42
N ALA A 393 0.69 4.71 1.70
CA ALA A 393 0.69 5.78 2.69
C ALA A 393 1.06 5.25 4.10
N LEU A 394 0.50 4.09 4.48
CA LEU A 394 0.81 3.44 5.75
C LEU A 394 2.27 3.00 5.83
N MET A 395 2.83 2.47 4.75
CA MET A 395 4.24 2.11 4.64
C MET A 395 5.14 3.33 4.91
N ALA A 396 4.91 4.42 4.20
CA ALA A 396 5.76 5.61 4.30
C ALA A 396 5.68 6.29 5.68
N ILE A 397 4.48 6.43 6.23
CA ILE A 397 4.29 7.11 7.54
C ILE A 397 4.77 6.28 8.73
N SER A 398 4.79 4.95 8.60
CA SER A 398 5.17 4.02 9.68
C SER A 398 6.62 3.55 9.63
N ALA A 399 7.36 3.80 8.53
CA ALA A 399 8.75 3.39 8.40
C ALA A 399 9.63 3.93 9.55
N ASP A 400 10.62 3.15 9.93
CA ASP A 400 11.71 3.66 10.78
C ASP A 400 12.72 4.40 9.92
N GLU A 401 13.18 5.53 10.40
CA GLU A 401 14.17 6.34 9.70
C GLU A 401 15.45 5.54 9.40
N ALA A 402 16.02 5.76 8.23
CA ALA A 402 17.26 5.15 7.79
C ALA A 402 18.07 6.15 6.98
N GLY A 403 19.38 5.96 6.91
CA GLY A 403 20.23 6.89 6.19
C GLY A 403 20.88 7.95 7.09
N LEU A 404 21.34 9.04 6.50
CA LEU A 404 22.15 10.05 7.17
C LEU A 404 21.34 11.18 7.79
N THR A 405 20.12 11.38 7.33
CA THR A 405 19.24 12.51 7.72
C THR A 405 17.79 12.11 7.74
N ASP A 406 16.97 12.96 8.35
CA ASP A 406 15.51 12.82 8.32
C ASP A 406 14.97 12.89 6.89
N GLY A 407 13.90 12.12 6.63
CA GLY A 407 13.18 12.07 5.38
C GLY A 407 13.68 11.00 4.39
N PRO A 408 13.02 10.84 3.25
CA PRO A 408 13.35 9.78 2.31
C PRO A 408 14.69 10.03 1.60
N ASP A 409 15.32 8.95 1.15
CA ASP A 409 16.50 9.03 0.30
C ASP A 409 16.45 7.99 -0.84
N HIS A 410 17.37 8.09 -1.77
CA HIS A 410 17.45 7.21 -2.95
C HIS A 410 18.08 5.83 -2.67
N ARG A 411 18.37 5.49 -1.41
CA ARG A 411 18.97 4.21 -0.98
C ARG A 411 17.99 3.38 -0.18
N PHE A 412 17.37 4.00 0.83
CA PHE A 412 16.44 3.34 1.78
C PHE A 412 14.97 3.66 1.49
N GLY A 413 14.69 4.56 0.54
CA GLY A 413 13.34 5.09 0.31
C GLY A 413 12.83 5.83 1.54
N TRP A 414 11.62 5.47 2.01
CA TRP A 414 11.04 6.02 3.25
C TRP A 414 11.65 5.45 4.53
N GLY A 415 12.61 4.52 4.42
CA GLY A 415 13.32 3.94 5.55
C GLY A 415 13.18 2.43 5.67
N LEU A 416 13.20 1.89 6.92
CA LEU A 416 13.05 0.47 7.21
C LEU A 416 11.60 0.12 7.53
N ILE A 417 11.07 -0.94 6.90
CA ILE A 417 9.69 -1.40 7.14
C ILE A 417 9.44 -1.70 8.62
N ASN A 418 8.32 -1.23 9.16
CA ASN A 418 7.93 -1.42 10.55
C ASN A 418 6.47 -1.89 10.68
N ALA A 419 6.27 -3.19 10.73
CA ALA A 419 4.95 -3.82 10.86
C ALA A 419 4.21 -3.37 12.14
N ARG A 420 4.96 -3.15 13.24
CA ARG A 420 4.41 -2.72 14.53
C ARG A 420 3.79 -1.33 14.43
N LYS A 421 4.54 -0.32 13.96
CA LYS A 421 4.03 1.06 13.85
C LYS A 421 2.82 1.15 12.91
N GLY A 422 2.86 0.44 11.76
CA GLY A 422 1.71 0.40 10.86
C GLY A 422 0.46 -0.20 11.53
N ALA A 423 0.62 -1.30 12.28
CA ALA A 423 -0.49 -1.90 13.03
C ALA A 423 -1.00 -0.98 14.16
N GLU A 424 -0.10 -0.27 14.87
CA GLU A 424 -0.47 0.72 15.89
C GLU A 424 -1.28 1.87 15.28
N ILE A 425 -0.87 2.42 14.14
CA ILE A 425 -1.64 3.45 13.40
C ILE A 425 -3.03 2.94 13.02
N LEU A 426 -3.14 1.73 12.50
CA LEU A 426 -4.44 1.11 12.18
C LEU A 426 -5.30 0.93 13.44
N ARG A 427 -4.74 0.44 14.54
CA ARG A 427 -5.45 0.30 15.83
C ARG A 427 -5.99 1.66 16.30
N ASP A 428 -5.14 2.66 16.24
CA ASP A 428 -5.39 3.99 16.77
C ASP A 428 -6.38 4.80 15.90
N SER A 429 -6.67 4.31 14.67
CA SER A 429 -7.70 4.89 13.79
C SER A 429 -9.13 4.45 14.11
N LYS A 430 -9.32 3.55 15.09
CA LYS A 430 -10.68 3.18 15.54
C LYS A 430 -11.39 4.40 16.17
N PRO A 431 -12.69 4.60 15.87
CA PRO A 431 -13.43 5.75 16.43
C PRO A 431 -13.40 5.85 17.96
N ALA A 432 -13.22 4.73 18.66
CA ALA A 432 -13.13 4.70 20.11
C ALA A 432 -11.75 5.16 20.67
N ILE A 433 -10.71 5.19 19.83
CA ILE A 433 -9.34 5.63 20.20
C ILE A 433 -9.04 6.98 19.56
N ASP A 434 -9.27 7.07 18.24
CA ASP A 434 -9.22 8.27 17.40
C ASP A 434 -7.89 9.05 17.40
N ASN A 435 -6.78 8.38 17.71
CA ASN A 435 -5.43 8.98 17.75
C ASN A 435 -4.72 8.94 16.38
N SER A 436 -5.37 8.40 15.35
CA SER A 436 -4.95 8.46 13.95
C SER A 436 -6.16 8.48 13.03
N LYS A 437 -5.96 8.81 11.76
CA LYS A 437 -7.00 8.77 10.72
C LYS A 437 -6.54 7.91 9.55
N VAL A 438 -7.44 7.08 9.03
CA VAL A 438 -7.26 6.32 7.78
C VAL A 438 -8.46 6.62 6.88
N ILE A 439 -8.21 7.41 5.84
CA ILE A 439 -9.23 8.02 4.99
C ILE A 439 -8.98 7.60 3.55
N GLU A 440 -10.04 7.15 2.89
CA GLU A 440 -10.05 6.80 1.47
C GLU A 440 -11.15 7.60 0.78
N GLU A 441 -10.76 8.62 0.01
CA GLU A 441 -11.68 9.57 -0.60
C GLU A 441 -11.41 9.75 -2.10
N THR A 442 -12.16 10.65 -2.72
CA THR A 442 -12.00 11.06 -4.12
C THR A 442 -11.99 12.58 -4.20
N LEU A 443 -10.93 13.15 -4.75
CA LEU A 443 -10.82 14.58 -5.03
C LEU A 443 -11.34 14.86 -6.43
N SER A 444 -12.37 15.68 -6.55
CA SER A 444 -12.88 16.14 -7.85
C SER A 444 -12.05 17.31 -8.38
N ASN A 445 -12.04 17.45 -9.68
CA ASN A 445 -11.34 18.57 -10.34
C ASN A 445 -11.80 19.93 -9.79
N GLY A 446 -10.85 20.78 -9.39
CA GLY A 446 -11.10 22.09 -8.79
C GLY A 446 -11.59 22.06 -7.33
N SER A 447 -11.65 20.88 -6.70
CA SER A 447 -12.05 20.75 -5.29
C SER A 447 -10.86 20.77 -4.34
N VAL A 448 -11.15 21.08 -3.08
CA VAL A 448 -10.21 21.00 -1.95
C VAL A 448 -10.81 20.03 -0.92
N TYR A 449 -10.00 19.15 -0.36
CA TYR A 449 -10.37 18.31 0.77
C TYR A 449 -9.65 18.78 2.03
N GLU A 450 -10.38 19.02 3.11
CA GLU A 450 -9.82 19.47 4.39
C GLU A 450 -10.42 18.70 5.55
N ILE A 451 -9.56 18.36 6.51
CA ILE A 451 -9.98 17.92 7.84
C ILE A 451 -9.22 18.70 8.91
N GLN A 452 -9.87 18.92 10.03
CA GLN A 452 -9.23 19.46 11.22
C GLN A 452 -8.85 18.33 12.17
N VAL A 453 -7.64 18.39 12.70
CA VAL A 453 -7.13 17.47 13.72
C VAL A 453 -6.55 18.24 14.88
N LYS A 454 -6.67 17.70 16.09
CA LYS A 454 -6.01 18.28 17.27
C LYS A 454 -4.79 17.44 17.64
N THR A 455 -3.78 18.11 18.17
CA THR A 455 -2.64 17.46 18.82
C THR A 455 -2.42 18.08 20.20
N ASP A 456 -1.99 17.27 21.14
CA ASP A 456 -1.60 17.69 22.48
C ASP A 456 -0.18 18.28 22.53
N GLY A 457 0.54 18.23 21.41
CA GLY A 457 1.92 18.71 21.29
C GLY A 457 2.97 17.76 21.87
N THR A 458 2.60 16.55 22.30
CA THR A 458 3.54 15.56 22.85
C THR A 458 4.08 14.59 21.80
N THR A 459 3.36 14.44 20.68
CA THR A 459 3.72 13.55 19.58
C THR A 459 3.92 14.33 18.28
N VAL A 460 4.71 13.78 17.37
CA VAL A 460 4.91 14.36 16.03
C VAL A 460 3.63 14.18 15.22
N LEU A 461 3.03 15.28 14.77
CA LEU A 461 1.93 15.24 13.82
C LEU A 461 2.48 14.91 12.43
N ARG A 462 2.00 13.81 11.83
CA ARG A 462 2.37 13.35 10.49
C ARG A 462 1.14 13.13 9.66
N ALA A 463 1.24 13.44 8.37
CA ALA A 463 0.25 13.08 7.38
C ALA A 463 0.92 12.47 6.15
N ALA A 464 0.37 11.39 5.63
CA ALA A 464 0.78 10.77 4.38
C ALA A 464 -0.40 10.70 3.42
N LEU A 465 -0.23 11.28 2.25
CA LEU A 465 -1.13 11.21 1.10
C LEU A 465 -0.53 10.27 0.08
N ALA A 466 -1.33 9.35 -0.47
CA ALA A 466 -0.92 8.55 -1.63
C ALA A 466 -2.10 8.34 -2.57
N TRP A 467 -1.80 8.14 -3.83
CA TRP A 467 -2.78 7.80 -4.86
C TRP A 467 -2.20 6.85 -5.89
N THR A 468 -3.06 6.14 -6.57
CA THR A 468 -2.66 5.37 -7.75
C THR A 468 -2.81 6.28 -8.95
N ASP A 469 -1.70 6.73 -9.48
CA ASP A 469 -1.64 7.73 -10.56
C ASP A 469 -1.85 7.07 -11.94
N PRO A 470 -2.56 7.72 -12.87
CA PRO A 470 -2.67 7.21 -14.24
C PRO A 470 -1.31 6.97 -14.89
N ALA A 471 -1.23 6.04 -15.85
CA ALA A 471 -0.01 5.81 -16.61
C ALA A 471 0.45 7.09 -17.33
N GLY A 472 1.71 7.47 -17.14
CA GLY A 472 2.33 8.60 -17.82
C GLY A 472 2.78 8.26 -19.25
N ASN A 473 3.26 9.25 -19.96
CA ASN A 473 3.91 9.03 -21.24
C ASN A 473 5.32 8.46 -21.05
N THR A 474 5.72 7.54 -21.90
CA THR A 474 7.09 7.04 -21.93
C THR A 474 8.07 8.15 -22.29
N VAL A 475 9.27 8.09 -21.71
CA VAL A 475 10.33 9.07 -21.94
C VAL A 475 11.38 8.46 -22.86
N ALA A 476 11.62 9.08 -24.01
CA ALA A 476 12.60 8.60 -24.97
C ALA A 476 14.05 9.00 -24.63
N ALA A 477 14.23 10.23 -24.10
CA ALA A 477 15.54 10.75 -23.76
C ALA A 477 16.13 10.07 -22.51
N ASP A 478 17.41 9.75 -22.56
CA ASP A 478 18.15 9.23 -21.42
C ASP A 478 18.34 10.32 -20.35
N ASN A 479 18.25 9.93 -19.08
CA ASN A 479 18.42 10.81 -17.93
C ASN A 479 17.51 12.04 -17.96
N SER A 480 16.27 11.90 -18.45
CA SER A 480 15.28 12.98 -18.53
C SER A 480 14.68 13.27 -17.16
N ILE A 481 14.84 14.49 -16.70
CA ILE A 481 14.24 14.98 -15.45
C ILE A 481 12.78 15.43 -15.59
N THR A 482 12.14 15.15 -16.74
CA THR A 482 10.73 15.51 -16.97
C THR A 482 9.82 14.63 -16.12
N PRO A 483 8.99 15.20 -15.24
CA PRO A 483 8.06 14.43 -14.44
C PRO A 483 7.12 13.56 -15.29
N VAL A 484 6.91 12.32 -14.87
CA VAL A 484 5.94 11.42 -15.49
C VAL A 484 4.64 11.30 -14.66
N LEU A 485 4.55 12.04 -13.57
CA LEU A 485 3.33 12.20 -12.79
C LEU A 485 2.23 12.83 -13.66
N VAL A 486 1.01 12.29 -13.56
CA VAL A 486 -0.14 12.72 -14.39
C VAL A 486 -1.09 13.58 -13.57
N ASN A 487 -1.53 13.09 -12.42
CA ASN A 487 -2.35 13.84 -11.48
C ASN A 487 -1.49 14.27 -10.30
N ASP A 488 -1.21 15.57 -10.21
CA ASP A 488 -0.37 16.15 -9.17
C ASP A 488 -1.25 16.63 -8.00
N LEU A 489 -1.31 15.81 -6.92
CA LEU A 489 -2.01 16.13 -5.69
C LEU A 489 -1.01 16.68 -4.65
N ASP A 490 -1.47 17.64 -3.87
CA ASP A 490 -0.68 18.34 -2.85
C ASP A 490 -1.22 18.07 -1.45
N LEU A 491 -0.35 17.72 -0.51
CA LEU A 491 -0.63 17.61 0.92
C LEU A 491 0.01 18.76 1.69
N ARG A 492 -0.78 19.40 2.57
CA ARG A 492 -0.28 20.42 3.49
C ARG A 492 -0.79 20.17 4.90
N ILE A 493 0.06 20.41 5.90
CA ILE A 493 -0.36 20.59 7.29
C ILE A 493 -0.30 22.08 7.61
N ILE A 494 -1.46 22.66 7.94
CA ILE A 494 -1.60 24.10 8.20
C ILE A 494 -1.75 24.31 9.69
N ARG A 495 -0.90 25.17 10.23
CA ARG A 495 -0.88 25.56 11.65
C ARG A 495 -2.05 26.47 12.01
N PRO A 496 -2.35 26.62 13.31
CA PRO A 496 -3.32 27.60 13.79
C PRO A 496 -3.02 29.05 13.39
N ASN A 497 -1.75 29.38 13.13
CA ASN A 497 -1.31 30.72 12.67
C ASN A 497 -1.31 30.87 11.15
N GLY A 498 -1.69 29.85 10.39
CA GLY A 498 -1.76 29.85 8.94
C GLY A 498 -0.49 29.37 8.22
N ASP A 499 0.62 29.10 8.92
CA ASP A 499 1.85 28.58 8.29
C ASP A 499 1.62 27.16 7.76
N GLU A 500 2.13 26.87 6.57
CA GLU A 500 2.04 25.58 5.92
C GLU A 500 3.33 24.78 6.04
N ALA A 501 3.21 23.50 6.42
CA ALA A 501 4.30 22.53 6.31
C ALA A 501 4.20 21.79 4.99
N LEU A 502 5.33 21.71 4.28
CA LEU A 502 5.48 21.10 2.95
C LEU A 502 5.92 19.63 3.06
N PRO A 503 5.63 18.80 2.05
CA PRO A 503 6.07 17.42 2.00
C PRO A 503 7.58 17.29 1.78
N TRP A 504 8.08 16.10 2.07
CA TRP A 504 9.41 15.69 1.68
C TRP A 504 9.47 15.41 0.18
N ALA A 505 10.55 15.83 -0.48
CA ALA A 505 10.89 15.48 -1.85
C ALA A 505 12.40 15.40 -2.05
N LEU A 506 12.85 14.52 -2.95
CA LEU A 506 14.26 14.46 -3.34
C LEU A 506 14.66 15.74 -4.09
N THR A 507 15.90 16.13 -3.92
CA THR A 507 16.51 17.17 -4.77
C THR A 507 16.90 16.57 -6.13
N LYS A 508 17.00 17.42 -7.16
CA LYS A 508 17.49 16.98 -8.49
C LYS A 508 19.01 16.78 -8.51
N ASP A 509 19.55 16.24 -7.42
CA ASP A 509 20.97 15.92 -7.23
C ASP A 509 21.08 14.78 -6.21
N VAL A 510 21.60 13.64 -6.64
CA VAL A 510 21.76 12.42 -5.81
C VAL A 510 22.77 12.59 -4.66
N THR A 511 23.58 13.64 -4.67
CA THR A 511 24.51 13.95 -3.58
C THR A 511 23.90 14.80 -2.48
N LEU A 512 22.74 15.38 -2.74
CA LEU A 512 22.02 16.25 -1.80
C LEU A 512 20.89 15.47 -1.12
N LEU A 513 20.57 15.94 0.08
CA LEU A 513 19.55 15.36 0.94
C LEU A 513 18.14 15.75 0.44
N ALA A 514 17.12 14.95 0.80
CA ALA A 514 15.75 15.35 0.64
C ALA A 514 15.46 16.67 1.37
N THR A 515 14.54 17.44 0.84
CA THR A 515 14.12 18.73 1.42
C THR A 515 12.60 18.79 1.51
N ARG A 516 12.11 19.70 2.36
CA ARG A 516 10.68 20.00 2.42
C ARG A 516 10.34 21.04 1.37
N LYS A 517 9.71 20.58 0.32
CA LYS A 517 9.28 21.40 -0.81
C LYS A 517 8.06 20.77 -1.47
N ASP A 518 7.51 21.44 -2.42
CA ASP A 518 6.49 20.90 -3.31
C ASP A 518 7.04 19.65 -4.04
N ASN A 519 6.25 18.56 -4.08
CA ASN A 519 6.63 17.31 -4.73
C ASN A 519 5.78 17.11 -5.99
N ASP A 520 6.38 17.36 -7.14
CA ASP A 520 5.76 17.32 -8.46
C ASP A 520 6.06 16.03 -9.25
N VAL A 521 6.61 15.00 -8.58
CA VAL A 521 7.08 13.77 -9.26
C VAL A 521 6.51 12.49 -8.66
N ASP A 522 6.29 12.40 -7.35
CA ASP A 522 5.85 11.19 -6.66
C ASP A 522 4.32 11.15 -6.45
N PRO A 523 3.64 10.01 -6.66
CA PRO A 523 2.24 9.83 -6.26
C PRO A 523 2.10 9.48 -4.77
N ILE A 524 2.97 10.05 -3.94
CA ILE A 524 2.99 9.92 -2.50
C ILE A 524 3.66 11.14 -1.88
N GLU A 525 3.02 11.73 -0.87
CA GLU A 525 3.56 12.84 -0.11
C GLU A 525 3.48 12.57 1.39
N VAL A 526 4.56 12.84 2.12
CA VAL A 526 4.57 12.78 3.58
C VAL A 526 4.97 14.13 4.14
N VAL A 527 4.12 14.70 4.97
CA VAL A 527 4.35 15.93 5.71
C VAL A 527 4.51 15.59 7.18
N GLU A 528 5.62 15.97 7.76
CA GLU A 528 5.87 15.85 9.20
C GLU A 528 6.01 17.24 9.81
N TYR A 529 5.26 17.48 10.86
CA TYR A 529 5.50 18.63 11.67
C TYR A 529 6.52 18.31 12.76
N LYS A 530 7.79 18.39 12.38
CA LYS A 530 8.92 18.56 13.30
C LYS A 530 9.37 20.01 13.14
N GLY A 531 9.14 20.87 14.12
CA GLY A 531 9.76 22.20 14.17
C GLY A 531 11.28 22.09 14.17
N ALA A 532 12.00 23.21 14.00
CA ALA A 532 13.46 23.24 13.98
C ALA A 532 14.03 22.36 15.10
N ALA A 533 14.78 21.37 14.72
CA ALA A 533 15.64 20.44 15.46
C ALA A 533 15.03 19.59 16.57
N THR A 534 13.88 19.91 17.18
CA THR A 534 13.29 19.13 18.28
C THR A 534 11.81 19.47 18.59
N GLN A 535 11.17 20.34 17.82
CA GLN A 535 9.82 20.78 18.18
C GLN A 535 8.78 19.83 17.61
N LEU A 536 8.08 19.19 18.52
CA LEU A 536 6.76 18.59 18.30
C LEU A 536 5.80 19.68 17.80
N ALA A 537 4.76 19.30 17.06
CA ALA A 537 3.65 20.20 16.82
C ALA A 537 3.18 20.74 18.18
N GLY A 538 3.10 22.07 18.37
CA GLY A 538 2.52 22.62 19.60
C GLY A 538 1.08 22.12 19.75
N ALA A 539 0.58 22.07 20.98
CA ALA A 539 -0.84 21.76 21.20
C ALA A 539 -1.75 22.72 20.43
N GLY A 540 -2.75 22.21 19.74
CA GLY A 540 -3.67 23.04 18.96
C GLY A 540 -4.42 22.29 17.87
N THR A 541 -5.22 23.03 17.10
CA THR A 541 -5.97 22.51 15.95
C THR A 541 -5.21 22.82 14.67
N TYR A 542 -4.96 21.78 13.88
CA TYR A 542 -4.28 21.85 12.60
C TYR A 542 -5.24 21.47 11.48
N THR A 543 -5.08 22.06 10.31
CA THR A 543 -5.82 21.66 9.11
C THR A 543 -4.92 20.79 8.23
N ILE A 544 -5.39 19.61 7.90
CA ILE A 544 -4.78 18.75 6.88
C ILE A 544 -5.53 19.03 5.59
N ARG A 545 -4.82 19.53 4.58
CA ARG A 545 -5.40 19.94 3.29
C ARG A 545 -4.84 19.10 2.16
N VAL A 546 -5.73 18.62 1.29
CA VAL A 546 -5.39 18.00 0.01
C VAL A 546 -5.95 18.84 -1.11
N THR A 547 -5.07 19.24 -2.03
CA THR A 547 -5.41 19.97 -3.25
C THR A 547 -4.86 19.25 -4.49
N HIS A 548 -5.01 19.82 -5.66
CA HIS A 548 -4.37 19.34 -6.87
C HIS A 548 -3.94 20.50 -7.77
N LYS A 549 -2.91 20.26 -8.58
CA LYS A 549 -2.49 21.18 -9.65
C LYS A 549 -3.07 20.72 -10.99
N GLY A 550 -3.24 21.69 -11.89
CA GLY A 550 -3.73 21.41 -13.24
C GLY A 550 -5.13 20.81 -13.27
N THR A 551 -5.40 20.03 -14.31
CA THR A 551 -6.67 19.32 -14.52
C THR A 551 -6.47 17.83 -14.26
N LEU A 552 -7.26 17.27 -13.36
CA LEU A 552 -7.21 15.82 -13.07
C LEU A 552 -7.73 15.02 -14.26
N THR A 553 -6.98 14.01 -14.65
CA THR A 553 -7.41 13.02 -15.64
C THR A 553 -8.71 12.38 -15.18
N ASN A 554 -9.67 12.21 -16.09
CA ASN A 554 -11.02 11.71 -15.80
C ASN A 554 -11.84 12.56 -14.81
N GLY A 555 -11.44 13.83 -14.57
CA GLY A 555 -12.16 14.78 -13.73
C GLY A 555 -12.06 14.54 -12.22
N SER A 556 -11.37 13.51 -11.76
CA SER A 556 -11.18 13.21 -10.35
C SER A 556 -10.02 12.26 -10.10
N GLN A 557 -9.51 12.22 -8.86
CA GLN A 557 -8.49 11.27 -8.41
C GLN A 557 -8.90 10.67 -7.07
N LYS A 558 -8.94 9.34 -6.99
CA LYS A 558 -9.03 8.63 -5.72
C LYS A 558 -7.72 8.78 -4.96
N PHE A 559 -7.80 9.08 -3.67
CA PHE A 559 -6.62 9.21 -2.81
C PHE A 559 -6.82 8.51 -1.48
N SER A 560 -5.73 8.27 -0.78
CA SER A 560 -5.68 7.76 0.59
C SER A 560 -4.87 8.71 1.45
N LEU A 561 -5.41 9.07 2.59
CA LEU A 561 -4.78 9.97 3.55
C LEU A 561 -4.69 9.27 4.91
N ILE A 562 -3.48 9.22 5.46
CA ILE A 562 -3.24 8.74 6.83
C ILE A 562 -2.69 9.89 7.65
N VAL A 563 -3.27 10.12 8.83
CA VAL A 563 -2.77 11.10 9.79
C VAL A 563 -2.48 10.40 11.11
N SER A 564 -1.33 10.67 11.71
CA SER A 564 -0.91 10.13 13.02
C SER A 564 -0.37 11.23 13.92
N GLY A 565 -0.31 10.96 15.23
CA GLY A 565 0.08 11.97 16.23
C GLY A 565 -1.07 12.93 16.53
N VAL A 566 -2.28 12.49 16.31
CA VAL A 566 -3.50 13.18 16.71
C VAL A 566 -3.68 12.91 18.22
N GLY A 567 -3.85 13.95 19.03
CA GLY A 567 -4.33 13.84 20.42
C GLY A 567 -5.87 13.82 20.40
N GLU A 568 -6.51 13.86 21.57
CA GLU A 568 -7.97 13.92 21.62
C GLU A 568 -8.49 14.89 20.56
N THR A 569 -9.02 14.35 19.49
CA THR A 569 -9.85 15.14 18.62
C THR A 569 -10.99 15.60 19.51
N VAL A 570 -11.19 16.93 19.64
CA VAL A 570 -12.55 17.37 19.65
C VAL A 570 -13.07 16.96 18.24
N SER A 571 -13.41 15.67 18.10
CA SER A 571 -14.53 15.39 17.25
C SER A 571 -15.61 16.26 17.86
N VAL A 572 -16.01 17.30 17.17
CA VAL A 572 -17.42 17.53 17.13
C VAL A 572 -17.93 16.21 16.55
N LYS A 573 -18.18 15.18 17.41
CA LYS A 573 -19.32 14.34 17.17
C LYS A 573 -20.37 15.41 16.89
N GLU A 574 -20.88 15.47 15.67
CA GLU A 574 -22.25 15.89 15.53
C GLU A 574 -23.00 14.97 16.48
N GLN A 575 -23.13 15.41 17.72
CA GLN A 575 -24.02 14.76 18.67
C GLN A 575 -25.35 14.92 17.96
N GLN A 576 -25.80 13.83 17.39
CA GLN A 576 -27.14 13.78 16.80
C GLN A 576 -28.11 13.61 17.97
N PHE A 577 -29.24 14.25 17.86
CA PHE A 577 -30.33 13.97 18.77
C PHE A 577 -30.71 12.49 18.66
N ASP A 578 -30.66 11.76 19.76
CA ASP A 578 -30.93 10.33 19.79
C ASP A 578 -32.34 10.05 19.28
N ASN A 579 -32.47 9.10 18.32
CA ASN A 579 -33.72 8.69 17.70
C ASN A 579 -34.51 9.85 17.06
N LEU A 580 -33.85 10.90 16.57
CA LEU A 580 -34.53 12.03 15.93
C LEU A 580 -35.24 11.60 14.62
N VAL A 581 -36.53 11.81 14.59
CA VAL A 581 -37.39 11.58 13.43
C VAL A 581 -38.12 12.88 13.08
N VAL A 582 -38.13 13.24 11.79
CA VAL A 582 -38.83 14.43 11.26
C VAL A 582 -39.81 13.98 10.20
N TYR A 583 -41.11 14.18 10.49
CA TYR A 583 -42.17 13.70 9.61
C TYR A 583 -43.44 14.60 9.63
N PRO A 584 -44.26 14.57 8.56
CA PRO A 584 -43.95 13.98 7.26
C PRO A 584 -42.89 14.80 6.53
N ASN A 585 -42.10 14.15 5.71
CA ASN A 585 -41.17 14.83 4.80
C ASN A 585 -41.22 14.08 3.45
N PRO A 586 -41.79 14.62 2.39
CA PRO A 586 -42.30 16.00 2.20
C PRO A 586 -43.50 16.36 3.08
N VAL A 587 -43.54 17.65 3.46
CA VAL A 587 -44.55 18.23 4.37
C VAL A 587 -45.48 19.21 3.66
N ASN A 588 -46.77 19.21 4.02
CA ASN A 588 -47.71 20.27 3.60
C ASN A 588 -47.64 21.45 4.57
N ASP A 589 -48.25 21.39 5.73
CA ASP A 589 -48.40 22.53 6.64
C ASP A 589 -47.75 22.30 8.00
N ILE A 590 -47.67 21.07 8.48
CA ILE A 590 -47.16 20.75 9.82
C ILE A 590 -46.10 19.69 9.72
N VAL A 591 -44.91 19.98 10.21
CA VAL A 591 -43.80 19.03 10.41
C VAL A 591 -43.67 18.69 11.88
N THR A 592 -43.62 17.41 12.19
CA THR A 592 -43.43 16.92 13.57
C THR A 592 -41.99 16.44 13.75
N LEU A 593 -41.40 16.82 14.87
CA LEU A 593 -40.08 16.41 15.30
C LEU A 593 -40.24 15.57 16.57
N LYS A 594 -39.55 14.45 16.62
CA LYS A 594 -39.52 13.56 17.79
C LYS A 594 -38.12 13.00 17.98
N ALA A 595 -37.64 13.00 19.21
CA ALA A 595 -36.34 12.42 19.59
C ALA A 595 -36.43 11.90 21.04
N ASP A 596 -35.32 11.34 21.57
CA ASP A 596 -35.25 10.97 22.97
C ASP A 596 -35.29 12.23 23.86
N LEU A 597 -36.10 12.20 24.92
CA LEU A 597 -36.34 13.34 25.80
C LEU A 597 -35.04 13.90 26.37
N ALA A 598 -34.11 13.02 26.78
CA ALA A 598 -32.84 13.42 27.38
C ALA A 598 -31.94 14.23 26.44
N SER A 599 -32.07 14.01 25.11
CA SER A 599 -31.25 14.70 24.11
C SER A 599 -31.89 15.98 23.57
N ILE A 600 -33.23 16.05 23.48
CA ILE A 600 -33.93 17.12 22.76
C ILE A 600 -34.49 18.24 23.66
N VAL A 601 -34.63 18.02 24.97
CA VAL A 601 -35.14 19.05 25.89
C VAL A 601 -34.27 20.32 25.80
N GLY A 602 -34.95 21.48 25.66
CA GLY A 602 -34.29 22.78 25.52
C GLY A 602 -33.67 23.06 24.16
N ALA A 603 -33.94 22.21 23.17
CA ALA A 603 -33.41 22.44 21.82
C ALA A 603 -34.07 23.65 21.13
N ASN A 604 -33.24 24.58 20.65
CA ASN A 604 -33.66 25.64 19.74
C ASN A 604 -33.94 25.05 18.36
N THR A 605 -35.07 25.42 17.78
CA THR A 605 -35.50 25.00 16.43
C THR A 605 -35.52 26.18 15.48
N GLN A 606 -34.72 26.13 14.43
CA GLN A 606 -34.61 27.15 13.40
C GLN A 606 -34.88 26.54 12.01
N ILE A 607 -35.49 27.31 11.12
CA ILE A 607 -35.66 26.94 9.70
C ILE A 607 -35.09 28.04 8.83
N PHE A 608 -34.30 27.62 7.83
CA PHE A 608 -33.66 28.51 6.87
C PHE A 608 -34.12 28.15 5.46
N ASP A 609 -34.27 29.13 4.60
CA ASP A 609 -34.41 28.91 3.17
C ASP A 609 -33.05 28.60 2.50
N MET A 610 -33.03 28.27 1.23
CA MET A 610 -31.83 27.92 0.49
C MET A 610 -30.87 29.10 0.26
N SER A 611 -31.27 30.35 0.57
CA SER A 611 -30.41 31.53 0.56
C SER A 611 -29.70 31.74 1.91
N GLY A 612 -30.00 30.92 2.92
CA GLY A 612 -29.50 31.06 4.29
C GLY A 612 -30.30 32.04 5.15
N LYS A 613 -31.43 32.57 4.65
CA LYS A 613 -32.32 33.46 5.43
C LYS A 613 -33.11 32.62 6.41
N GLN A 614 -33.07 33.00 7.69
CA GLN A 614 -33.92 32.40 8.74
C GLN A 614 -35.37 32.80 8.53
N VAL A 615 -36.25 31.80 8.45
CA VAL A 615 -37.69 31.93 8.21
C VAL A 615 -38.55 31.51 9.41
N TYR A 616 -37.95 30.79 10.36
CA TYR A 616 -38.59 30.37 11.60
C TYR A 616 -37.57 30.18 12.72
N GLU A 617 -37.99 30.50 13.97
CA GLU A 617 -37.25 30.19 15.19
C GLU A 617 -38.17 29.97 16.37
N ASN A 618 -37.84 28.97 17.21
CA ASN A 618 -38.52 28.73 18.48
C ASN A 618 -37.57 28.05 19.47
N ASN A 619 -37.32 28.68 20.60
CA ASN A 619 -36.42 28.20 21.65
C ASN A 619 -37.14 27.33 22.71
N ASP A 620 -38.47 27.34 22.69
CA ASP A 620 -39.30 26.68 23.72
C ASP A 620 -40.10 25.48 23.18
N LEU A 621 -39.78 25.05 21.96
CA LEU A 621 -40.57 24.00 21.28
C LEU A 621 -40.49 22.66 22.04
N PHE A 622 -39.40 22.36 22.65
CA PHE A 622 -39.13 21.14 23.42
C PHE A 622 -39.06 21.37 24.93
N ASN A 623 -39.93 22.22 25.48
CA ASN A 623 -39.98 22.45 26.90
C ASN A 623 -40.66 21.27 27.62
N ASN A 624 -39.88 20.33 28.17
CA ASN A 624 -40.33 19.09 28.82
C ASN A 624 -41.13 18.11 27.92
N THR A 625 -40.95 18.15 26.59
CA THR A 625 -41.54 17.21 25.62
C THR A 625 -40.50 16.64 24.70
N ASN A 626 -40.68 15.40 24.28
CA ASN A 626 -39.85 14.72 23.30
C ASN A 626 -40.43 14.72 21.89
N GLU A 627 -41.64 15.32 21.72
CA GLU A 627 -42.30 15.44 20.44
C GLU A 627 -42.97 16.80 20.33
N ALA A 628 -42.75 17.49 19.23
CA ALA A 628 -43.32 18.82 18.96
C ALA A 628 -43.61 19.01 17.48
N SER A 629 -44.58 19.87 17.17
CA SER A 629 -44.98 20.16 15.80
C SER A 629 -44.76 21.62 15.44
N VAL A 630 -44.23 21.87 14.25
CA VAL A 630 -44.02 23.20 13.70
C VAL A 630 -44.98 23.42 12.53
N ASN A 631 -45.79 24.49 12.60
CA ASN A 631 -46.60 24.91 11.49
C ASN A 631 -45.76 25.75 10.53
N ILE A 632 -45.64 25.29 9.31
CA ILE A 632 -44.92 25.92 8.20
C ILE A 632 -45.82 26.28 7.01
N SER A 633 -47.14 26.41 7.25
CA SER A 633 -48.12 26.77 6.18
C SER A 633 -47.83 28.11 5.53
N PHE A 634 -47.12 29.00 6.22
CA PHE A 634 -46.71 30.31 5.72
C PHE A 634 -45.51 30.29 4.75
N LEU A 635 -44.85 29.13 4.61
CA LEU A 635 -43.71 28.96 3.70
C LEU A 635 -44.24 28.55 2.30
N ASN A 636 -43.57 29.06 1.27
CA ASN A 636 -43.82 28.63 -0.11
C ASN A 636 -43.31 27.20 -0.34
N SER A 637 -43.84 26.53 -1.37
CA SER A 637 -43.31 25.22 -1.78
C SER A 637 -41.81 25.34 -2.13
N GLY A 638 -40.99 24.44 -1.57
CA GLY A 638 -39.56 24.51 -1.75
C GLY A 638 -38.77 23.64 -0.77
N ILE A 639 -37.43 23.78 -0.82
CA ILE A 639 -36.48 23.10 0.08
C ILE A 639 -36.08 24.06 1.19
N TYR A 640 -36.08 23.58 2.41
CA TYR A 640 -35.68 24.31 3.61
C TYR A 640 -34.72 23.46 4.44
N LEU A 641 -33.89 24.11 5.25
CA LEU A 641 -32.99 23.49 6.21
C LEU A 641 -33.53 23.75 7.63
N LEU A 642 -33.96 22.69 8.30
CA LEU A 642 -34.38 22.71 9.69
C LEU A 642 -33.15 22.41 10.54
N LYS A 643 -32.77 23.33 11.41
CA LYS A 643 -31.66 23.20 12.35
C LYS A 643 -32.18 23.09 13.77
N LEU A 644 -31.73 22.06 14.48
CA LEU A 644 -31.93 21.86 15.92
C LEU A 644 -30.61 22.06 16.65
N SER A 645 -30.63 22.77 17.79
CA SER A 645 -29.42 22.94 18.60
C SER A 645 -29.77 23.11 20.10
N ASN A 646 -29.01 22.47 21.00
CA ASN A 646 -29.16 22.59 22.44
C ASN A 646 -27.88 23.04 23.18
N GLY A 647 -26.94 23.69 22.49
CA GLY A 647 -25.63 24.10 23.00
C GLY A 647 -24.53 23.06 22.85
N GLU A 648 -24.85 21.76 22.93
CA GLU A 648 -23.91 20.64 22.72
C GLU A 648 -24.15 19.96 21.37
N ILE A 649 -25.42 19.83 20.96
CA ILE A 649 -25.83 19.15 19.71
C ILE A 649 -26.26 20.21 18.69
N ASN A 650 -25.77 20.07 17.45
CA ASN A 650 -26.24 20.83 16.28
C ASN A 650 -26.55 19.86 15.16
N GLN A 651 -27.81 19.75 14.77
CA GLN A 651 -28.23 18.85 13.70
C GLN A 651 -29.07 19.60 12.67
N THR A 652 -28.76 19.43 11.39
CA THR A 652 -29.47 20.06 10.27
C THR A 652 -30.14 19.00 9.42
N ILE A 653 -31.42 19.17 9.13
CA ILE A 653 -32.26 18.24 8.37
C ILE A 653 -32.90 18.99 7.21
N LYS A 654 -32.84 18.41 6.04
CA LYS A 654 -33.54 18.91 4.85
C LYS A 654 -35.02 18.58 4.96
N ILE A 655 -35.90 19.58 4.86
CA ILE A 655 -37.33 19.43 4.71
C ILE A 655 -37.80 19.91 3.35
N VAL A 656 -38.80 19.24 2.78
CA VAL A 656 -39.38 19.57 1.49
C VAL A 656 -40.84 20.00 1.72
N LYS A 657 -41.12 21.29 1.56
CA LYS A 657 -42.48 21.87 1.60
C LYS A 657 -43.16 21.66 0.24
N LYS A 658 -44.35 21.04 0.25
CA LYS A 658 -45.22 20.87 -0.94
C LYS A 658 -46.00 22.11 -1.26
#